data_de550efed48aa99fea25e9b2408aa5fa
#
_entry.id   de550efed48aa99fea25e9b2408aa5fa
#
_cell.length_a   1.000
_cell.length_b   1.000
_cell.length_c   1.000
_cell.angle_alpha   90.00
_cell.angle_beta   90.00
_cell.angle_gamma   90.00
#
_symmetry.space_group_name_H-M   'P 1'
#
loop_
_entity.id
_entity.type
_entity.pdbx_description
1 polymer ?
#
loop_
_entity_poly.entity_id
_entity_poly.type
_entity_poly.pdbx_seq_one_letter_code
_entity_poly.pdbx_strand_id
1 'polypeptide(L)'
;MKKNNYVQQLRADNPVFIVWKKIPLSMKLLFVFCFCFVGLLCANDSYAQRTMISVKAQNLTVKEVLSQIEAQSDFSFFYNDHHIDVDRRVSVVTEQSNIFTLLNEVFKNTNVKYAVRNKKIILSTQIVDAPAVKQTVQIKGKVTDMFGDPVIGATVMEDGTQNGTITDLDGNFILNTASANVTITVSYVGYMSQTVKAQSGKSLSVILKEDTKTLDEIVVVGFGTQKKVNLTGSVSTVNAEDLLSRPVSNVSQALQGLVPGMNFSYASDGNGGEIGADMKVNIRGAGTIGDGSNASPLILIDGMEGNMNMLNPNDIESISVLKDAAASSIYGSRAPFGVVLITTKKGKAGKVNINYNNSFRWSEAINLPDVADAYTYAMYFNKMQLNDGKTAVQFDDTRLQAIKDYASGAITTTTQPNRNTPTIWDWIGNTDTDWYDVVFGGTAFSQEHSLSVSGGTEKIQYYFSGNYMGQEGMMAIRRDKLQRYSVSSKINAQLYPWLNMNYSMKYMRKDYSKPTAMTDNTLYQNIAKRWPMEPTVDPNGYPMGNTIIRPILYGGDNNSQTDWLYQQFQVVIEPIKDWKIFGEINYKVIDAFTHTDYLKVPQMNVAGEPYSGDTWKTSKVTEGAERTNYFNANVYSEYYRSFADAHHLKAMVGFQAEVNKWRQLQASKLDLISESVPSINAATGESTIDKSKLTHWATAGFFGRLNYDYKERYL
;
A
#
# COMPACT_ATOMS: atom_id res chain seq x y z
N MET A 1 -32.10 39.84 5.45
CA MET A 1 -31.23 38.94 6.23
C MET A 1 -31.54 37.45 6.00
N LYS A 2 -31.75 36.96 4.78
CA LYS A 2 -32.05 35.53 4.48
C LYS A 2 -31.21 34.93 3.38
N LYS A 3 -30.11 35.57 2.93
CA LYS A 3 -29.24 35.06 1.84
C LYS A 3 -27.93 34.44 2.32
N ASN A 4 -27.54 34.51 3.60
CA ASN A 4 -26.26 34.02 4.09
C ASN A 4 -26.29 32.57 4.64
N ASN A 5 -27.45 31.96 4.86
CA ASN A 5 -27.54 30.63 5.45
C ASN A 5 -27.37 29.50 4.38
N TYR A 6 -27.67 29.76 3.11
CA TYR A 6 -27.57 28.73 2.06
C TYR A 6 -26.13 28.42 1.66
N VAL A 7 -25.24 29.43 1.70
CA VAL A 7 -23.81 29.24 1.39
C VAL A 7 -23.06 28.53 2.52
N GLN A 8 -23.54 28.67 3.79
CA GLN A 8 -22.97 27.93 4.90
C GLN A 8 -23.44 26.47 4.93
N GLN A 9 -24.67 26.16 4.51
CA GLN A 9 -25.16 24.77 4.40
C GLN A 9 -24.49 24.00 3.25
N LEU A 10 -24.27 24.63 2.09
CA LEU A 10 -23.56 24.00 0.98
C LEU A 10 -22.06 23.72 1.25
N ARG A 11 -21.47 24.39 2.26
CA ARG A 11 -20.10 24.10 2.72
C ARG A 11 -20.04 22.99 3.77
N ALA A 12 -21.15 22.67 4.43
CA ALA A 12 -21.20 21.66 5.49
C ALA A 12 -21.31 20.23 4.95
N ASP A 13 -21.86 20.04 3.75
CA ASP A 13 -22.18 18.71 3.19
C ASP A 13 -21.17 18.21 2.14
N ASN A 14 -20.06 18.93 1.92
CA ASN A 14 -19.03 18.47 1.00
C ASN A 14 -18.06 17.52 1.74
N PRO A 15 -18.01 16.21 1.39
CA PRO A 15 -17.21 15.21 2.11
C PRO A 15 -15.72 15.57 2.16
N VAL A 16 -15.19 16.26 1.16
CA VAL A 16 -13.80 16.75 1.12
C VAL A 16 -13.55 17.81 2.21
N PHE A 17 -14.53 18.68 2.49
CA PHE A 17 -14.41 19.71 3.51
C PHE A 17 -14.51 19.16 4.95
N ILE A 18 -15.26 18.08 5.14
CA ILE A 18 -15.40 17.39 6.44
C ILE A 18 -14.09 16.68 6.78
N VAL A 19 -13.47 16.02 5.82
CA VAL A 19 -12.16 15.36 5.98
C VAL A 19 -11.07 16.40 6.28
N TRP A 20 -11.06 17.53 5.54
CA TRP A 20 -10.09 18.61 5.77
C TRP A 20 -10.19 19.25 7.14
N LYS A 21 -11.41 19.38 7.72
CA LYS A 21 -11.60 19.91 9.09
C LYS A 21 -11.04 18.99 10.18
N LYS A 22 -11.06 17.68 9.98
CA LYS A 22 -10.60 16.68 10.96
C LYS A 22 -9.06 16.51 10.97
N ILE A 23 -8.35 17.04 9.99
CA ILE A 23 -6.88 16.94 9.89
C ILE A 23 -6.24 17.99 10.83
N PRO A 24 -5.29 17.62 11.72
CA PRO A 24 -4.55 18.55 12.56
C PRO A 24 -3.83 19.64 11.76
N LEU A 25 -3.69 20.84 12.35
CA LEU A 25 -3.07 21.99 11.67
C LEU A 25 -1.65 21.69 11.18
N SER A 26 -0.87 20.93 11.96
CA SER A 26 0.48 20.48 11.60
C SER A 26 0.49 19.62 10.31
N MET A 27 -0.52 18.79 10.14
CA MET A 27 -0.68 17.95 8.96
C MET A 27 -1.16 18.73 7.74
N LYS A 28 -2.03 19.73 7.94
CA LYS A 28 -2.43 20.67 6.88
C LYS A 28 -1.24 21.48 6.35
N LEU A 29 -0.38 21.95 7.26
CA LEU A 29 0.85 22.66 6.92
C LEU A 29 1.86 21.75 6.21
N LEU A 30 1.98 20.50 6.62
CA LEU A 30 2.83 19.51 5.95
C LEU A 30 2.31 19.20 4.53
N PHE A 31 0.99 19.07 4.35
CA PHE A 31 0.36 18.86 3.05
C PHE A 31 0.57 20.05 2.12
N VAL A 32 0.41 21.27 2.63
CA VAL A 32 0.67 22.51 1.87
C VAL A 32 2.16 22.62 1.53
N PHE A 33 3.06 22.28 2.46
CA PHE A 33 4.51 22.32 2.22
C PHE A 33 4.93 21.28 1.17
N CYS A 34 4.42 20.04 1.24
CA CYS A 34 4.65 19.02 0.21
C CYS A 34 4.06 19.43 -1.14
N PHE A 35 2.87 20.02 -1.16
CA PHE A 35 2.23 20.48 -2.40
C PHE A 35 2.96 21.69 -3.02
N CYS A 36 3.43 22.63 -2.19
CA CYS A 36 4.26 23.75 -2.64
C CYS A 36 5.61 23.27 -3.17
N PHE A 37 6.21 22.23 -2.54
CA PHE A 37 7.48 21.65 -2.99
C PHE A 37 7.33 20.89 -4.32
N VAL A 38 6.22 20.15 -4.49
CA VAL A 38 5.87 19.50 -5.77
C VAL A 38 5.56 20.57 -6.84
N GLY A 39 4.88 21.66 -6.49
CA GLY A 39 4.61 22.77 -7.40
C GLY A 39 5.88 23.48 -7.89
N LEU A 40 6.91 23.59 -7.04
CA LEU A 40 8.21 24.14 -7.43
C LEU A 40 9.03 23.20 -8.32
N LEU A 41 8.78 21.89 -8.27
CA LEU A 41 9.47 20.88 -9.09
C LEU A 41 8.76 20.62 -10.43
N CYS A 42 7.45 20.92 -10.53
CA CYS A 42 6.66 20.75 -11.75
C CYS A 42 6.65 21.99 -12.67
N ALA A 43 7.35 23.06 -12.34
CA ALA A 43 7.40 24.28 -13.14
C ALA A 43 8.33 24.17 -14.36
N ASN A 44 8.10 23.18 -15.21
CA ASN A 44 8.55 23.15 -16.59
C ASN A 44 7.33 23.24 -17.55
N ASP A 45 6.42 24.16 -17.28
CA ASP A 45 5.46 24.56 -18.29
C ASP A 45 6.22 25.23 -19.43
N SER A 46 5.97 24.79 -20.65
CA SER A 46 6.59 25.34 -21.86
C SER A 46 6.38 26.87 -21.88
N TYR A 47 7.46 27.64 -21.79
CA TYR A 47 7.48 29.10 -21.88
C TYR A 47 6.63 29.62 -23.05
N ALA A 48 6.57 28.84 -24.13
CA ALA A 48 5.79 29.10 -25.33
C ALA A 48 4.26 29.18 -25.10
N GLN A 49 3.72 28.47 -24.11
CA GLN A 49 2.28 28.47 -23.82
C GLN A 49 1.84 29.68 -23.00
N ARG A 50 2.75 30.36 -22.30
CA ARG A 50 2.47 31.53 -21.46
C ARG A 50 2.83 32.87 -22.11
N THR A 51 3.58 32.85 -23.19
CA THR A 51 3.99 34.08 -23.87
C THR A 51 2.82 34.67 -24.67
N MET A 52 2.31 35.78 -24.21
CA MET A 52 1.26 36.57 -24.88
C MET A 52 1.89 37.66 -25.71
N ILE A 53 1.52 37.77 -26.98
CA ILE A 53 2.09 38.70 -27.97
C ILE A 53 0.97 39.49 -28.61
N SER A 54 1.21 40.76 -28.82
CA SER A 54 0.29 41.64 -29.54
C SER A 54 0.91 42.09 -30.88
N VAL A 55 0.28 41.70 -31.98
CA VAL A 55 0.75 42.04 -33.33
C VAL A 55 -0.35 42.78 -34.09
N LYS A 56 -0.01 43.93 -34.65
CA LYS A 56 -0.88 44.71 -35.56
C LYS A 56 -0.22 44.75 -36.93
N ALA A 57 -0.38 43.70 -37.69
CA ALA A 57 0.12 43.59 -39.05
C ALA A 57 -1.03 43.90 -40.05
N GLN A 58 -0.96 44.99 -40.76
CA GLN A 58 -1.83 45.28 -41.91
C GLN A 58 -0.96 45.32 -43.15
N ASN A 59 -1.12 44.31 -44.03
CA ASN A 59 -0.38 44.17 -45.27
C ASN A 59 1.18 44.13 -45.11
N LEU A 60 1.66 43.52 -43.99
CA LEU A 60 3.07 43.29 -43.73
C LEU A 60 3.55 41.96 -44.30
N THR A 61 4.84 41.84 -44.60
CA THR A 61 5.43 40.54 -45.00
C THR A 61 5.49 39.57 -43.82
N VAL A 62 5.47 38.29 -44.09
CA VAL A 62 5.63 37.22 -43.03
C VAL A 62 6.94 37.48 -42.27
N LYS A 63 8.01 37.87 -42.94
CA LYS A 63 9.31 38.19 -42.34
C LYS A 63 9.19 39.33 -41.31
N GLU A 64 8.48 40.42 -41.66
CA GLU A 64 8.25 41.54 -40.73
C GLU A 64 7.40 41.12 -39.52
N VAL A 65 6.40 40.23 -39.72
CA VAL A 65 5.58 39.69 -38.62
C VAL A 65 6.41 38.80 -37.70
N LEU A 66 7.24 37.91 -38.23
CA LEU A 66 8.15 37.08 -37.44
C LEU A 66 9.14 37.93 -36.63
N SER A 67 9.71 38.98 -37.23
CA SER A 67 10.59 39.93 -36.54
C SER A 67 9.88 40.67 -35.39
N GLN A 68 8.59 41.03 -35.55
CA GLN A 68 7.79 41.65 -34.47
C GLN A 68 7.56 40.66 -33.31
N ILE A 69 7.41 39.37 -33.60
CA ILE A 69 7.27 38.31 -32.58
C ILE A 69 8.59 38.14 -31.84
N GLU A 70 9.73 38.07 -32.55
CA GLU A 70 11.07 37.99 -31.95
C GLU A 70 11.37 39.17 -31.02
N ALA A 71 10.99 40.40 -31.44
CA ALA A 71 11.18 41.60 -30.64
C ALA A 71 10.36 41.66 -29.34
N GLN A 72 9.25 40.90 -29.26
CA GLN A 72 8.35 40.85 -28.09
C GLN A 72 8.49 39.56 -27.26
N SER A 73 9.38 38.66 -27.66
CA SER A 73 9.56 37.37 -26.98
C SER A 73 11.01 36.90 -27.04
N ASP A 74 11.36 35.89 -26.24
CA ASP A 74 12.66 35.22 -26.28
C ASP A 74 12.75 34.15 -27.41
N PHE A 75 11.79 34.08 -28.32
CA PHE A 75 11.80 33.12 -29.40
C PHE A 75 12.61 33.63 -30.60
N SER A 76 13.29 32.71 -31.29
CA SER A 76 13.99 32.95 -32.55
C SER A 76 13.47 32.00 -33.61
N PHE A 77 13.22 32.51 -34.82
CA PHE A 77 12.74 31.72 -35.94
C PHE A 77 13.89 31.22 -36.82
N PHE A 78 13.82 29.96 -37.19
CA PHE A 78 14.74 29.30 -38.09
C PHE A 78 13.96 28.77 -39.30
N TYR A 79 14.25 29.26 -40.48
CA TYR A 79 13.62 28.85 -41.73
C TYR A 79 14.58 29.00 -42.90
N ASN A 80 14.24 28.35 -44.00
CA ASN A 80 14.98 28.51 -45.26
C ASN A 80 14.13 29.33 -46.22
N ASP A 81 14.63 30.50 -46.64
CA ASP A 81 13.95 31.45 -47.51
C ASP A 81 13.59 30.86 -48.89
N HIS A 82 14.26 29.78 -49.33
CA HIS A 82 13.93 29.09 -50.59
C HIS A 82 12.74 28.13 -50.45
N HIS A 83 12.36 27.78 -49.23
CA HIS A 83 11.28 26.82 -48.96
C HIS A 83 10.04 27.45 -48.34
N ILE A 84 10.15 28.67 -47.79
CA ILE A 84 9.07 29.40 -47.17
C ILE A 84 8.97 30.79 -47.78
N ASP A 85 7.83 31.10 -48.38
CA ASP A 85 7.57 32.41 -48.91
C ASP A 85 7.36 33.43 -47.77
N VAL A 86 8.49 34.01 -47.32
CA VAL A 86 8.53 35.00 -46.24
C VAL A 86 8.18 36.41 -46.69
N ASP A 87 8.18 36.66 -48.02
CA ASP A 87 7.80 37.95 -48.63
C ASP A 87 6.28 38.03 -48.84
N ARG A 88 5.55 36.95 -48.67
CA ARG A 88 4.09 36.91 -48.69
C ARG A 88 3.51 37.90 -47.69
N ARG A 89 2.56 38.72 -48.13
CA ARG A 89 1.91 39.72 -47.29
C ARG A 89 0.73 39.13 -46.54
N VAL A 90 0.67 39.41 -45.22
CA VAL A 90 -0.38 38.96 -44.33
C VAL A 90 -0.96 40.13 -43.54
N SER A 91 -2.24 40.03 -43.22
CA SER A 91 -2.92 40.98 -42.34
C SER A 91 -3.45 40.20 -41.12
N VAL A 92 -2.81 40.40 -39.97
CA VAL A 92 -3.18 39.76 -38.71
C VAL A 92 -3.17 40.84 -37.62
N VAL A 93 -4.30 40.96 -36.94
CA VAL A 93 -4.44 41.87 -35.79
C VAL A 93 -4.85 41.02 -34.59
N THR A 94 -3.96 40.93 -33.63
CA THR A 94 -4.22 40.22 -32.38
C THR A 94 -3.74 41.04 -31.18
N GLU A 95 -4.56 41.09 -30.14
CA GLU A 95 -4.19 41.68 -28.85
C GLU A 95 -4.12 40.59 -27.81
N GLN A 96 -2.95 40.43 -27.16
CA GLN A 96 -2.66 39.42 -26.14
C GLN A 96 -3.00 37.96 -26.56
N SER A 97 -2.52 37.53 -27.71
CA SER A 97 -2.68 36.16 -28.19
C SER A 97 -1.46 35.30 -27.88
N ASN A 98 -1.72 34.00 -27.66
CA ASN A 98 -0.66 33.01 -27.55
C ASN A 98 0.09 32.87 -28.89
N ILE A 99 1.41 32.70 -28.84
CA ILE A 99 2.29 32.63 -30.02
C ILE A 99 1.85 31.53 -31.02
N PHE A 100 1.33 30.41 -30.54
CA PHE A 100 0.85 29.32 -31.41
C PHE A 100 -0.41 29.71 -32.18
N THR A 101 -1.31 30.41 -31.53
CA THR A 101 -2.53 30.94 -32.19
C THR A 101 -2.16 31.92 -33.28
N LEU A 102 -1.20 32.79 -32.99
CA LEU A 102 -0.71 33.80 -33.98
C LEU A 102 -0.03 33.12 -35.16
N LEU A 103 0.85 32.13 -34.93
CA LEU A 103 1.52 31.39 -36.00
C LEU A 103 0.53 30.60 -36.88
N ASN A 104 -0.51 30.04 -36.28
CA ASN A 104 -1.56 29.35 -37.02
C ASN A 104 -2.34 30.29 -37.94
N GLU A 105 -2.57 31.53 -37.51
CA GLU A 105 -3.21 32.54 -38.37
C GLU A 105 -2.26 33.05 -39.48
N VAL A 106 -0.99 33.30 -39.15
CA VAL A 106 0.04 33.73 -40.12
C VAL A 106 0.24 32.71 -41.23
N PHE A 107 0.24 31.41 -40.89
CA PHE A 107 0.48 30.31 -41.84
C PHE A 107 -0.80 29.56 -42.27
N LYS A 108 -1.98 30.16 -42.01
CA LYS A 108 -3.26 29.61 -42.45
C LYS A 108 -3.29 29.49 -43.98
N ASN A 109 -3.79 28.34 -44.45
CA ASN A 109 -3.81 27.98 -45.87
C ASN A 109 -2.43 27.86 -46.54
N THR A 110 -1.38 27.59 -45.79
CA THR A 110 -0.05 27.27 -46.33
C THR A 110 0.36 25.87 -45.87
N ASN A 111 1.35 25.28 -46.57
CA ASN A 111 1.92 23.97 -46.17
C ASN A 111 3.02 24.12 -45.11
N VAL A 112 3.20 25.30 -44.51
CA VAL A 112 4.23 25.56 -43.50
C VAL A 112 3.78 25.00 -42.17
N LYS A 113 4.60 24.13 -41.57
CA LYS A 113 4.49 23.61 -40.21
C LYS A 113 5.61 24.16 -39.35
N TYR A 114 5.40 24.21 -38.05
CA TYR A 114 6.43 24.68 -37.12
C TYR A 114 6.63 23.68 -35.98
N ALA A 115 7.87 23.61 -35.50
CA ALA A 115 8.27 22.84 -34.33
C ALA A 115 9.05 23.74 -33.37
N VAL A 116 8.79 23.60 -32.06
CA VAL A 116 9.45 24.39 -31.02
C VAL A 116 10.43 23.55 -30.27
N ARG A 117 11.69 23.98 -30.18
CA ARG A 117 12.73 23.41 -29.35
C ARG A 117 13.54 24.49 -28.63
N ASN A 118 13.52 24.51 -27.30
CA ASN A 118 14.34 25.40 -26.46
C ASN A 118 14.32 26.87 -26.94
N LYS A 119 13.16 27.51 -26.96
CA LYS A 119 12.99 28.91 -27.45
C LYS A 119 13.34 29.13 -28.93
N LYS A 120 13.54 28.08 -29.73
CA LYS A 120 13.72 28.14 -31.18
C LYS A 120 12.48 27.59 -31.87
N ILE A 121 11.95 28.32 -32.84
CA ILE A 121 10.82 27.91 -33.68
C ILE A 121 11.35 27.61 -35.07
N ILE A 122 11.27 26.35 -35.48
CA ILE A 122 11.72 25.90 -36.79
C ILE A 122 10.50 25.83 -37.70
N LEU A 123 10.52 26.56 -38.80
CA LEU A 123 9.48 26.54 -39.83
C LEU A 123 9.95 25.63 -40.98
N SER A 124 9.08 24.73 -41.45
CA SER A 124 9.37 23.85 -42.59
C SER A 124 8.11 23.59 -43.43
N THR A 125 8.30 23.46 -44.73
CA THR A 125 7.25 22.91 -45.61
C THR A 125 7.43 21.40 -45.64
N GLN A 126 6.36 20.62 -45.39
CA GLN A 126 6.40 19.21 -45.76
C GLN A 126 6.42 19.14 -47.30
N ILE A 127 7.58 18.87 -47.86
CA ILE A 127 7.67 18.33 -49.19
C ILE A 127 7.06 16.92 -49.10
N VAL A 128 5.89 16.69 -49.66
CA VAL A 128 5.43 15.34 -49.96
C VAL A 128 6.28 14.93 -51.15
N ASP A 129 7.48 14.42 -50.86
CA ASP A 129 8.20 13.61 -51.82
C ASP A 129 7.29 12.44 -52.16
N ALA A 130 6.86 12.32 -53.37
CA ALA A 130 6.34 11.09 -53.93
C ALA A 130 7.37 10.01 -53.62
N PRO A 131 6.95 8.82 -53.14
CA PRO A 131 7.91 7.77 -52.73
C PRO A 131 8.75 7.44 -53.93
N ALA A 132 10.01 7.88 -53.96
CA ALA A 132 11.01 7.22 -54.72
C ALA A 132 11.03 5.80 -54.20
N VAL A 133 10.70 4.85 -55.03
CA VAL A 133 10.79 3.43 -54.76
C VAL A 133 12.29 3.13 -54.45
N LYS A 134 12.66 3.28 -53.17
CA LYS A 134 13.92 2.70 -52.68
C LYS A 134 13.74 1.20 -52.82
N GLN A 135 14.50 0.60 -53.68
CA GLN A 135 14.65 -0.86 -53.71
C GLN A 135 15.07 -1.31 -52.30
N THR A 136 14.07 -1.73 -51.50
CA THR A 136 14.35 -2.31 -50.19
C THR A 136 14.94 -3.69 -50.41
N VAL A 137 16.10 -3.91 -49.87
CA VAL A 137 16.84 -5.17 -49.94
C VAL A 137 16.41 -5.99 -48.71
N GLN A 138 16.06 -7.25 -48.89
CA GLN A 138 15.65 -8.13 -47.82
C GLN A 138 16.85 -8.88 -47.24
N ILE A 139 16.99 -8.79 -45.92
CA ILE A 139 17.84 -9.64 -45.09
C ILE A 139 16.98 -10.72 -44.49
N LYS A 140 17.32 -11.97 -44.67
CA LYS A 140 16.61 -13.12 -44.09
C LYS A 140 17.54 -13.91 -43.19
N GLY A 141 17.01 -14.44 -42.11
CA GLY A 141 17.78 -15.29 -41.22
C GLY A 141 16.91 -16.07 -40.24
N LYS A 142 17.59 -16.88 -39.45
CA LYS A 142 16.99 -17.69 -38.39
C LYS A 142 17.75 -17.45 -37.09
N VAL A 143 17.03 -17.31 -35.99
CA VAL A 143 17.55 -17.17 -34.63
C VAL A 143 17.22 -18.43 -33.84
N THR A 144 18.27 -19.10 -33.32
CA THR A 144 18.14 -20.28 -32.46
C THR A 144 18.88 -20.09 -31.15
N ASP A 145 18.61 -20.92 -30.19
CA ASP A 145 19.40 -21.05 -28.96
C ASP A 145 20.61 -22.01 -29.18
N MET A 146 21.34 -22.29 -28.11
CA MET A 146 22.50 -23.21 -28.14
C MET A 146 22.11 -24.67 -28.37
N PHE A 147 20.87 -25.05 -28.19
CA PHE A 147 20.34 -26.41 -28.39
C PHE A 147 19.72 -26.57 -29.78
N GLY A 148 19.63 -25.47 -30.54
CA GLY A 148 19.08 -25.46 -31.89
C GLY A 148 17.56 -25.16 -31.92
N ASP A 149 16.96 -24.88 -30.76
CA ASP A 149 15.54 -24.53 -30.65
C ASP A 149 15.29 -23.09 -31.15
N PRO A 150 14.16 -22.82 -31.86
CA PRO A 150 13.88 -21.50 -32.38
C PRO A 150 13.58 -20.50 -31.27
N VAL A 151 14.21 -19.31 -31.29
CA VAL A 151 13.93 -18.22 -30.39
C VAL A 151 12.80 -17.37 -30.98
N ILE A 152 11.58 -17.55 -30.49
CA ILE A 152 10.36 -16.89 -30.95
C ILE A 152 10.25 -15.49 -30.38
N GLY A 153 9.95 -14.47 -31.22
CA GLY A 153 9.76 -13.09 -30.75
C GLY A 153 11.05 -12.34 -30.44
N ALA A 154 12.22 -12.88 -30.84
CA ALA A 154 13.50 -12.16 -30.72
C ALA A 154 13.46 -10.89 -31.57
N THR A 155 13.92 -9.78 -31.02
CA THR A 155 14.00 -8.50 -31.70
C THR A 155 15.25 -8.44 -32.55
N VAL A 156 15.11 -8.13 -33.84
CA VAL A 156 16.17 -7.95 -34.80
C VAL A 156 16.17 -6.52 -35.29
N MET A 157 17.18 -5.72 -34.92
CA MET A 157 17.25 -4.29 -35.24
C MET A 157 18.47 -3.98 -36.12
N GLU A 158 18.31 -3.12 -37.12
CA GLU A 158 19.40 -2.56 -37.88
C GLU A 158 20.13 -1.50 -37.02
N ASP A 159 21.45 -1.72 -36.84
CA ASP A 159 22.23 -0.91 -35.90
C ASP A 159 22.31 0.54 -36.34
N GLY A 160 22.13 1.46 -35.37
CA GLY A 160 22.10 2.91 -35.63
C GLY A 160 20.78 3.44 -36.23
N THR A 161 19.75 2.61 -36.40
CA THR A 161 18.43 3.00 -36.92
C THR A 161 17.29 2.54 -36.00
N GLN A 162 16.06 2.95 -36.32
CA GLN A 162 14.84 2.42 -35.67
C GLN A 162 14.16 1.31 -36.51
N ASN A 163 14.85 0.81 -37.54
CA ASN A 163 14.33 -0.23 -38.41
C ASN A 163 14.57 -1.60 -37.78
N GLY A 164 13.49 -2.36 -37.58
CA GLY A 164 13.58 -3.66 -36.94
C GLY A 164 12.40 -4.57 -37.26
N THR A 165 12.54 -5.85 -36.91
CA THR A 165 11.53 -6.90 -37.01
C THR A 165 11.65 -7.85 -35.83
N ILE A 166 10.71 -8.80 -35.72
CA ILE A 166 10.74 -9.88 -34.73
C ILE A 166 10.76 -11.24 -35.41
N THR A 167 11.31 -12.25 -34.75
CA THR A 167 11.29 -13.63 -35.25
C THR A 167 9.93 -14.29 -35.11
N ASP A 168 9.57 -15.15 -36.09
CA ASP A 168 8.36 -15.94 -36.13
C ASP A 168 8.43 -17.20 -35.23
N LEU A 169 7.40 -18.07 -35.32
CA LEU A 169 7.29 -19.30 -34.51
C LEU A 169 8.42 -20.33 -34.81
N ASP A 170 9.03 -20.24 -35.97
CA ASP A 170 10.16 -21.10 -36.37
C ASP A 170 11.52 -20.41 -36.15
N GLY A 171 11.54 -19.22 -35.54
CA GLY A 171 12.70 -18.40 -35.30
C GLY A 171 13.20 -17.62 -36.52
N ASN A 172 12.47 -17.60 -37.65
CA ASN A 172 12.88 -16.89 -38.86
C ASN A 172 12.52 -15.42 -38.77
N PHE A 173 13.31 -14.57 -39.44
CA PHE A 173 13.02 -13.15 -39.59
C PHE A 173 13.29 -12.66 -41.02
N ILE A 174 12.58 -11.59 -41.38
CA ILE A 174 12.78 -10.84 -42.62
C ILE A 174 12.88 -9.35 -42.24
N LEU A 175 14.04 -8.76 -42.50
CA LEU A 175 14.28 -7.34 -42.28
C LEU A 175 14.48 -6.63 -43.61
N ASN A 176 13.68 -5.61 -43.90
CA ASN A 176 13.83 -4.78 -45.08
C ASN A 176 14.79 -3.64 -44.79
N THR A 177 15.90 -3.55 -45.51
CA THR A 177 16.97 -2.58 -45.28
C THR A 177 17.20 -1.72 -46.53
N ALA A 178 17.79 -0.55 -46.36
CA ALA A 178 18.14 0.35 -47.46
C ALA A 178 19.47 -0.04 -48.14
N SER A 179 20.31 -0.92 -47.50
CA SER A 179 21.62 -1.34 -47.95
C SER A 179 21.72 -2.86 -47.98
N ALA A 180 22.44 -3.40 -48.93
CA ALA A 180 22.69 -4.85 -49.06
C ALA A 180 23.60 -5.41 -47.97
N ASN A 181 24.41 -4.59 -47.30
CA ASN A 181 25.26 -4.94 -46.19
C ASN A 181 24.93 -4.06 -45.00
N VAL A 182 24.44 -4.67 -43.93
CA VAL A 182 24.02 -3.96 -42.69
C VAL A 182 24.53 -4.72 -41.47
N THR A 183 24.73 -4.00 -40.39
CA THR A 183 24.96 -4.62 -39.09
C THR A 183 23.61 -4.70 -38.38
N ILE A 184 23.26 -5.90 -37.89
CA ILE A 184 22.01 -6.09 -37.13
C ILE A 184 22.38 -6.56 -35.73
N THR A 185 21.55 -6.08 -34.75
CA THR A 185 21.63 -6.52 -33.37
C THR A 185 20.39 -7.36 -33.08
N VAL A 186 20.59 -8.60 -32.65
CA VAL A 186 19.53 -9.53 -32.25
C VAL A 186 19.53 -9.62 -30.73
N SER A 187 18.37 -9.39 -30.12
CA SER A 187 18.17 -9.42 -28.67
C SER A 187 16.88 -10.14 -28.28
N TYR A 188 16.94 -10.87 -27.16
CA TYR A 188 15.78 -11.52 -26.55
C TYR A 188 15.94 -11.57 -25.05
N VAL A 189 14.83 -11.54 -24.31
CA VAL A 189 14.84 -11.57 -22.83
C VAL A 189 15.43 -12.91 -22.38
N GLY A 190 16.45 -12.86 -21.50
CA GLY A 190 17.17 -14.05 -21.03
C GLY A 190 18.33 -14.51 -21.90
N TYR A 191 18.66 -13.81 -23.00
CA TYR A 191 19.76 -14.12 -23.88
C TYR A 191 20.72 -12.94 -24.05
N MET A 192 21.99 -13.22 -24.26
CA MET A 192 23.00 -12.21 -24.58
C MET A 192 22.73 -11.64 -25.98
N SER A 193 22.59 -10.33 -26.08
CA SER A 193 22.43 -9.65 -27.37
C SER A 193 23.64 -9.90 -28.27
N GLN A 194 23.40 -10.22 -29.54
CA GLN A 194 24.44 -10.52 -30.52
C GLN A 194 24.37 -9.56 -31.69
N THR A 195 25.50 -8.91 -32.00
CA THR A 195 25.60 -8.02 -33.15
C THR A 195 26.34 -8.74 -34.27
N VAL A 196 25.72 -8.85 -35.45
CA VAL A 196 26.25 -9.60 -36.61
C VAL A 196 26.13 -8.78 -37.88
N LYS A 197 27.06 -8.96 -38.81
CA LYS A 197 27.01 -8.36 -40.14
C LYS A 197 26.14 -9.24 -41.04
N ALA A 198 25.11 -8.64 -41.62
CA ALA A 198 24.15 -9.31 -42.49
C ALA A 198 24.32 -8.84 -43.94
N GLN A 199 24.20 -9.76 -44.88
CA GLN A 199 24.30 -9.47 -46.32
C GLN A 199 23.06 -10.02 -47.03
N SER A 200 22.48 -9.20 -47.91
CA SER A 200 21.36 -9.64 -48.74
C SER A 200 21.75 -10.82 -49.66
N GLY A 201 20.79 -11.74 -49.85
CA GLY A 201 20.97 -12.96 -50.64
C GLY A 201 21.65 -14.12 -49.91
N LYS A 202 22.11 -13.90 -48.66
CA LYS A 202 22.59 -14.96 -47.77
C LYS A 202 21.66 -15.10 -46.58
N SER A 203 21.24 -16.34 -46.30
CA SER A 203 20.49 -16.61 -45.05
C SER A 203 21.45 -16.54 -43.87
N LEU A 204 21.08 -15.73 -42.87
CA LEU A 204 21.87 -15.55 -41.66
C LEU A 204 21.37 -16.49 -40.56
N SER A 205 22.29 -17.24 -39.93
CA SER A 205 21.97 -17.98 -38.70
C SER A 205 22.60 -17.29 -37.51
N VAL A 206 21.75 -16.92 -36.52
CA VAL A 206 22.19 -16.29 -35.27
C VAL A 206 21.87 -17.24 -34.14
N ILE A 207 22.91 -17.64 -33.38
CA ILE A 207 22.72 -18.48 -32.19
C ILE A 207 22.85 -17.61 -30.97
N LEU A 208 21.73 -17.36 -30.30
CA LEU A 208 21.74 -16.64 -29.03
C LEU A 208 22.20 -17.55 -27.90
N LYS A 209 23.13 -17.07 -27.10
CA LYS A 209 23.55 -17.73 -25.87
C LYS A 209 22.67 -17.22 -24.73
N GLU A 210 22.18 -18.11 -23.88
CA GLU A 210 21.55 -17.71 -22.66
C GLU A 210 22.45 -16.73 -21.91
N ASP A 211 21.86 -15.62 -21.47
CA ASP A 211 22.55 -14.71 -20.57
C ASP A 211 22.63 -15.38 -19.21
N THR A 212 23.62 -16.24 -19.04
CA THR A 212 23.96 -16.88 -17.74
C THR A 212 24.58 -15.89 -16.76
N LYS A 213 24.72 -14.62 -17.12
CA LYS A 213 24.74 -13.58 -16.10
C LYS A 213 23.37 -13.60 -15.44
N THR A 214 23.19 -14.52 -14.47
CA THR A 214 22.30 -14.29 -13.37
C THR A 214 22.46 -12.82 -13.04
N LEU A 215 21.40 -12.02 -13.23
CA LEU A 215 21.33 -10.69 -12.69
C LEU A 215 21.83 -10.85 -11.26
N ASP A 216 22.99 -10.29 -10.94
CA ASP A 216 23.60 -10.40 -9.62
C ASP A 216 22.54 -9.91 -8.65
N GLU A 217 21.75 -10.84 -8.08
CA GLU A 217 20.68 -10.49 -7.16
C GLU A 217 21.34 -9.86 -5.95
N ILE A 218 21.23 -8.55 -5.89
CA ILE A 218 21.77 -7.74 -4.79
C ILE A 218 20.79 -7.80 -3.64
N VAL A 219 21.25 -8.36 -2.54
CA VAL A 219 20.47 -8.48 -1.32
C VAL A 219 20.92 -7.43 -0.32
N VAL A 220 19.99 -6.76 0.30
CA VAL A 220 20.27 -5.88 1.45
C VAL A 220 20.60 -6.76 2.64
N VAL A 221 21.77 -6.60 3.23
CA VAL A 221 22.24 -7.34 4.41
C VAL A 221 22.88 -6.38 5.39
N GLY A 222 22.23 -6.16 6.50
CA GLY A 222 22.71 -5.26 7.52
C GLY A 222 22.88 -3.83 6.99
N PHE A 223 23.99 -3.21 7.33
CA PHE A 223 24.37 -1.89 6.85
C PHE A 223 25.07 -2.00 5.48
N GLY A 224 24.28 -2.28 4.41
CA GLY A 224 24.80 -2.33 3.04
C GLY A 224 24.17 -3.41 2.18
N THR A 225 24.73 -3.58 0.99
CA THR A 225 24.25 -4.55 -0.01
C THR A 225 25.36 -5.57 -0.34
N GLN A 226 24.96 -6.80 -0.62
CA GLN A 226 25.84 -7.87 -1.08
C GLN A 226 25.21 -8.63 -2.23
N LYS A 227 26.02 -9.20 -3.10
CA LYS A 227 25.53 -10.17 -4.10
C LYS A 227 25.00 -11.41 -3.36
N LYS A 228 23.85 -11.94 -3.76
CA LYS A 228 23.25 -13.13 -3.14
C LYS A 228 24.19 -14.32 -3.13
N VAL A 229 24.95 -14.51 -4.19
CA VAL A 229 25.95 -15.57 -4.31
C VAL A 229 27.07 -15.47 -3.27
N ASN A 230 27.31 -14.27 -2.72
CA ASN A 230 28.34 -13.98 -1.72
C ASN A 230 27.82 -14.06 -0.29
N LEU A 231 26.61 -14.57 -0.07
CA LEU A 231 26.04 -14.73 1.26
C LEU A 231 26.30 -16.15 1.78
N THR A 232 27.02 -16.24 2.89
CA THR A 232 27.25 -17.52 3.60
C THR A 232 26.06 -17.93 4.44
N GLY A 233 25.14 -16.99 4.74
CA GLY A 233 23.94 -17.21 5.56
C GLY A 233 22.71 -17.57 4.73
N SER A 234 21.73 -18.23 5.38
CA SER A 234 20.43 -18.54 4.77
C SER A 234 19.57 -17.28 4.63
N VAL A 235 19.48 -16.76 3.42
CA VAL A 235 18.68 -15.58 3.08
C VAL A 235 17.63 -15.94 2.05
N SER A 236 16.40 -15.48 2.25
CA SER A 236 15.33 -15.53 1.25
C SER A 236 14.94 -14.12 0.85
N THR A 237 14.74 -13.90 -0.43
CA THR A 237 14.25 -12.63 -1.01
C THR A 237 12.88 -12.81 -1.63
N VAL A 238 12.04 -11.79 -1.47
CA VAL A 238 10.73 -11.65 -2.11
C VAL A 238 10.71 -10.31 -2.81
N ASN A 239 10.39 -10.30 -4.10
CA ASN A 239 10.33 -9.10 -4.92
C ASN A 239 8.93 -8.47 -4.87
N ALA A 240 8.83 -7.21 -5.33
CA ALA A 240 7.56 -6.48 -5.38
C ALA A 240 6.48 -7.22 -6.18
N GLU A 241 6.82 -7.86 -7.28
CA GLU A 241 5.89 -8.59 -8.16
C GLU A 241 5.22 -9.76 -7.43
N ASP A 242 5.98 -10.52 -6.64
CA ASP A 242 5.48 -11.64 -5.85
C ASP A 242 4.47 -11.16 -4.79
N LEU A 243 4.74 -10.01 -4.14
CA LEU A 243 3.86 -9.42 -3.13
C LEU A 243 2.55 -8.90 -3.75
N LEU A 244 2.64 -8.25 -4.93
CA LEU A 244 1.50 -7.63 -5.60
C LEU A 244 0.62 -8.62 -6.35
N SER A 245 1.08 -9.86 -6.55
CA SER A 245 0.28 -10.93 -7.18
C SER A 245 -0.95 -11.33 -6.34
N ARG A 246 -0.99 -10.95 -5.06
CA ARG A 246 -2.05 -11.29 -4.10
C ARG A 246 -2.84 -10.05 -3.69
N PRO A 247 -4.18 -10.05 -3.81
CA PRO A 247 -5.03 -8.91 -3.42
C PRO A 247 -5.28 -8.88 -1.92
N VAL A 248 -4.22 -8.73 -1.10
CA VAL A 248 -4.27 -8.71 0.36
C VAL A 248 -4.10 -7.31 0.93
N SER A 249 -4.59 -7.08 2.16
CA SER A 249 -4.65 -5.77 2.78
C SER A 249 -3.36 -5.36 3.49
N ASN A 250 -2.49 -6.32 3.85
CA ASN A 250 -1.27 -6.05 4.59
C ASN A 250 -0.10 -6.94 4.14
N VAL A 251 1.11 -6.52 4.49
CA VAL A 251 2.37 -7.16 4.06
C VAL A 251 2.54 -8.56 4.68
N SER A 252 2.10 -8.78 5.92
CA SER A 252 2.22 -10.10 6.55
C SER A 252 1.37 -11.15 5.84
N GLN A 253 0.15 -10.81 5.41
CA GLN A 253 -0.69 -11.69 4.59
C GLN A 253 -0.08 -11.95 3.20
N ALA A 254 0.54 -10.92 2.58
CA ALA A 254 1.22 -11.08 1.30
C ALA A 254 2.40 -12.07 1.39
N LEU A 255 3.14 -12.05 2.48
CA LEU A 255 4.33 -12.90 2.69
C LEU A 255 3.99 -14.34 3.06
N GLN A 256 2.79 -14.62 3.54
CA GLN A 256 2.38 -15.95 3.99
C GLN A 256 2.55 -17.00 2.87
N GLY A 257 3.39 -18.01 3.11
CA GLY A 257 3.69 -19.07 2.15
C GLY A 257 4.71 -18.70 1.04
N LEU A 258 5.19 -17.43 0.96
CA LEU A 258 6.23 -17.04 0.00
C LEU A 258 7.64 -17.32 0.51
N VAL A 259 7.86 -17.27 1.82
CA VAL A 259 9.17 -17.45 2.43
C VAL A 259 9.23 -18.77 3.19
N PRO A 260 9.99 -19.77 2.71
CA PRO A 260 10.13 -21.04 3.42
C PRO A 260 10.68 -20.86 4.83
N GLY A 261 10.02 -21.46 5.83
CA GLY A 261 10.40 -21.38 7.24
C GLY A 261 9.97 -20.08 7.95
N MET A 262 9.20 -19.22 7.31
CA MET A 262 8.53 -18.10 7.94
C MET A 262 7.07 -18.45 8.19
N ASN A 263 6.65 -18.41 9.44
CA ASN A 263 5.31 -18.78 9.87
C ASN A 263 4.54 -17.57 10.34
N PHE A 264 3.27 -17.54 10.00
CA PHE A 264 2.34 -16.48 10.38
C PHE A 264 1.17 -17.10 11.14
N SER A 265 0.80 -16.49 12.25
CA SER A 265 -0.36 -16.89 13.03
C SER A 265 -1.07 -15.65 13.57
N TYR A 266 -2.38 -15.73 13.70
CA TYR A 266 -3.10 -14.73 14.46
C TYR A 266 -2.82 -14.87 15.95
N ALA A 267 -2.97 -13.78 16.70
CA ALA A 267 -2.82 -13.81 18.14
C ALA A 267 -3.86 -14.75 18.77
N SER A 268 -3.43 -15.50 19.78
CA SER A 268 -4.29 -16.46 20.50
C SER A 268 -5.22 -15.82 21.54
N ASP A 269 -5.24 -14.48 21.61
CA ASP A 269 -5.98 -13.69 22.61
C ASP A 269 -7.46 -13.47 22.26
N GLY A 270 -8.01 -14.25 21.33
CA GLY A 270 -9.42 -14.22 20.95
C GLY A 270 -9.80 -13.22 19.86
N ASN A 271 -8.92 -12.29 19.51
CA ASN A 271 -9.16 -11.27 18.49
C ASN A 271 -8.59 -11.66 17.11
N GLY A 272 -8.30 -12.93 16.88
CA GLY A 272 -7.81 -13.42 15.60
C GLY A 272 -8.90 -13.36 14.52
N GLY A 273 -8.57 -12.76 13.37
CA GLY A 273 -9.49 -12.64 12.25
C GLY A 273 -10.23 -11.30 12.14
N GLU A 274 -10.10 -10.39 13.12
CA GLU A 274 -10.57 -9.01 12.98
C GLU A 274 -9.81 -8.30 11.87
N ILE A 275 -10.50 -7.40 11.15
CA ILE A 275 -9.85 -6.60 10.11
C ILE A 275 -8.75 -5.74 10.71
N GLY A 276 -7.61 -5.70 10.01
CA GLY A 276 -6.45 -4.94 10.47
C GLY A 276 -5.72 -5.51 11.68
N ALA A 277 -6.04 -6.74 12.11
CA ALA A 277 -5.26 -7.45 13.13
C ALA A 277 -3.87 -7.79 12.60
N ASP A 278 -2.85 -7.55 13.43
CA ASP A 278 -1.47 -7.91 13.11
C ASP A 278 -1.25 -9.41 13.31
N MET A 279 -0.56 -10.04 12.36
CA MET A 279 -0.16 -11.43 12.51
C MET A 279 1.15 -11.52 13.29
N LYS A 280 1.24 -12.50 14.19
CA LYS A 280 2.52 -12.92 14.77
C LYS A 280 3.37 -13.59 13.72
N VAL A 281 4.64 -13.23 13.70
CA VAL A 281 5.62 -13.73 12.72
C VAL A 281 6.73 -14.45 13.46
N ASN A 282 7.06 -15.67 13.03
CA ASN A 282 8.24 -16.37 13.48
C ASN A 282 9.03 -16.99 12.34
N ILE A 283 10.35 -17.10 12.53
CA ILE A 283 11.26 -17.71 11.58
C ILE A 283 11.77 -19.03 12.19
N ARG A 284 11.58 -20.15 11.49
CA ARG A 284 11.99 -21.50 11.90
C ARG A 284 11.37 -21.98 13.22
N GLY A 285 10.17 -21.48 13.55
CA GLY A 285 9.42 -21.87 14.75
C GLY A 285 9.67 -20.99 15.97
N ALA A 286 9.11 -21.38 17.11
CA ALA A 286 9.28 -20.65 18.37
C ALA A 286 10.72 -20.81 18.88
N GLY A 287 11.50 -19.76 18.86
CA GLY A 287 12.91 -19.76 19.28
C GLY A 287 13.12 -19.66 20.80
N THR A 288 12.05 -19.59 21.59
CA THR A 288 12.09 -19.48 23.05
C THR A 288 10.89 -20.15 23.70
N ILE A 289 11.09 -20.69 24.90
CA ILE A 289 10.04 -21.19 25.78
C ILE A 289 9.83 -20.27 27.00
N GLY A 290 10.57 -19.16 27.08
CA GLY A 290 10.49 -18.22 28.20
C GLY A 290 9.25 -17.33 28.12
N ASP A 291 8.64 -17.08 29.26
CA ASP A 291 7.55 -16.11 29.39
C ASP A 291 8.03 -14.70 29.06
N GLY A 292 7.21 -13.96 28.33
CA GLY A 292 7.47 -12.56 27.99
C GLY A 292 8.29 -12.32 26.70
N SER A 293 8.70 -13.38 25.98
CA SER A 293 9.31 -13.26 24.65
C SER A 293 8.36 -13.75 23.57
N ASN A 294 8.13 -12.91 22.55
CA ASN A 294 7.26 -13.25 21.43
C ASN A 294 7.95 -14.08 20.34
N ALA A 295 9.24 -14.42 20.48
CA ALA A 295 10.07 -15.08 19.46
C ALA A 295 9.96 -14.43 18.06
N SER A 296 9.66 -13.11 18.01
CA SER A 296 9.46 -12.38 16.78
C SER A 296 10.79 -11.93 16.16
N PRO A 297 10.94 -11.98 14.83
CA PRO A 297 12.13 -11.44 14.17
C PRO A 297 12.19 -9.93 14.30
N LEU A 298 13.39 -9.36 14.20
CA LEU A 298 13.58 -7.92 14.05
C LEU A 298 13.14 -7.49 12.66
N ILE A 299 12.18 -6.56 12.58
CA ILE A 299 11.70 -6.02 11.31
C ILE A 299 12.31 -4.64 11.09
N LEU A 300 13.03 -4.47 9.99
CA LEU A 300 13.66 -3.21 9.60
C LEU A 300 13.10 -2.71 8.28
N ILE A 301 12.61 -1.47 8.29
CA ILE A 301 12.10 -0.77 7.11
C ILE A 301 13.12 0.30 6.73
N ASP A 302 13.80 0.14 5.59
CA ASP A 302 14.92 0.97 5.16
C ASP A 302 15.98 1.15 6.27
N GLY A 303 16.24 0.10 7.07
CA GLY A 303 17.23 0.11 8.16
C GLY A 303 16.69 0.52 9.54
N MET A 304 15.48 1.06 9.65
CA MET A 304 14.85 1.44 10.91
C MET A 304 13.83 0.41 11.38
N GLU A 305 13.83 0.09 12.69
CA GLU A 305 12.83 -0.81 13.27
C GLU A 305 11.40 -0.31 13.08
N GLY A 306 10.53 -1.21 12.58
CA GLY A 306 9.15 -0.86 12.28
C GLY A 306 8.19 -2.04 12.24
N ASN A 307 6.91 -1.73 12.03
CA ASN A 307 5.87 -2.71 11.78
C ASN A 307 5.64 -2.82 10.25
N MET A 308 5.78 -4.03 9.69
CA MET A 308 5.60 -4.25 8.25
C MET A 308 4.18 -3.94 7.78
N ASN A 309 3.17 -4.10 8.63
CA ASN A 309 1.76 -3.90 8.29
C ASN A 309 1.37 -2.41 8.20
N MET A 310 2.25 -1.50 8.61
CA MET A 310 2.09 -0.07 8.34
C MET A 310 2.38 0.32 6.88
N LEU A 311 3.10 -0.54 6.15
CA LEU A 311 3.48 -0.24 4.77
C LEU A 311 2.36 -0.56 3.79
N ASN A 312 2.26 0.27 2.76
CA ASN A 312 1.54 -0.11 1.55
C ASN A 312 2.39 -1.13 0.77
N PRO A 313 1.88 -2.33 0.43
CA PRO A 313 2.62 -3.28 -0.39
C PRO A 313 3.12 -2.69 -1.72
N ASN A 314 2.39 -1.73 -2.30
CA ASN A 314 2.80 -1.03 -3.53
C ASN A 314 4.07 -0.18 -3.37
N ASP A 315 4.46 0.20 -2.16
CA ASP A 315 5.68 0.99 -1.88
C ASP A 315 6.91 0.13 -1.66
N ILE A 316 6.77 -1.19 -1.59
CA ILE A 316 7.87 -2.12 -1.33
C ILE A 316 8.59 -2.44 -2.65
N GLU A 317 9.93 -2.40 -2.62
CA GLU A 317 10.81 -2.84 -3.71
C GLU A 317 11.22 -4.30 -3.52
N SER A 318 11.62 -4.68 -2.29
CA SER A 318 12.01 -6.05 -1.94
C SER A 318 11.96 -6.30 -0.44
N ILE A 319 11.84 -7.57 -0.08
CA ILE A 319 11.94 -8.04 1.30
C ILE A 319 13.01 -9.13 1.36
N SER A 320 13.99 -8.97 2.25
CA SER A 320 15.04 -9.96 2.52
C SER A 320 14.86 -10.52 3.93
N VAL A 321 14.84 -11.84 4.07
CA VAL A 321 14.66 -12.52 5.34
C VAL A 321 15.94 -13.26 5.70
N LEU A 322 16.62 -12.79 6.77
CA LEU A 322 17.83 -13.39 7.33
C LEU A 322 17.41 -14.41 8.38
N LYS A 323 17.62 -15.70 8.09
CA LYS A 323 17.05 -16.79 8.87
C LYS A 323 17.98 -17.41 9.88
N ASP A 324 19.26 -17.06 9.85
CA ASP A 324 20.26 -17.64 10.75
C ASP A 324 21.09 -16.55 11.46
N ALA A 325 21.79 -16.99 12.52
CA ALA A 325 22.60 -16.10 13.34
C ALA A 325 23.78 -15.49 12.59
N ALA A 326 24.35 -16.20 11.61
CA ALA A 326 25.47 -15.66 10.83
C ALA A 326 25.07 -14.43 10.01
N ALA A 327 23.89 -14.49 9.37
CA ALA A 327 23.36 -13.36 8.60
C ALA A 327 22.84 -12.23 9.48
N SER A 328 22.32 -12.53 10.69
CA SER A 328 21.71 -11.54 11.58
C SER A 328 22.66 -10.98 12.64
N SER A 329 23.89 -11.51 12.80
CA SER A 329 24.83 -11.18 13.86
C SER A 329 25.18 -9.68 13.97
N ILE A 330 25.18 -8.95 12.85
CA ILE A 330 25.49 -7.51 12.80
C ILE A 330 24.47 -6.68 13.59
N TYR A 331 23.27 -7.22 13.88
CA TYR A 331 22.23 -6.57 14.67
C TYR A 331 22.28 -6.94 16.16
N GLY A 332 23.26 -7.78 16.54
CA GLY A 332 23.53 -8.15 17.94
C GLY A 332 22.35 -8.83 18.63
N SER A 333 22.15 -8.52 19.89
CA SER A 333 21.12 -9.13 20.77
C SER A 333 19.68 -8.82 20.37
N ARG A 334 19.45 -7.89 19.43
CA ARG A 334 18.11 -7.56 18.95
C ARG A 334 17.56 -8.53 17.90
N ALA A 335 18.40 -9.36 17.32
CA ALA A 335 18.03 -10.24 16.23
C ALA A 335 18.23 -11.75 16.51
N PRO A 336 17.92 -12.25 17.71
CA PRO A 336 18.14 -13.67 18.05
C PRO A 336 17.22 -14.59 17.23
N PHE A 337 16.08 -14.10 16.76
CA PHE A 337 15.06 -14.86 16.02
C PHE A 337 15.03 -14.54 14.53
N GLY A 338 16.13 -13.97 13.99
CA GLY A 338 16.25 -13.56 12.59
C GLY A 338 15.84 -12.10 12.35
N VAL A 339 15.98 -11.67 11.08
CA VAL A 339 15.71 -10.29 10.66
C VAL A 339 14.91 -10.29 9.36
N VAL A 340 13.92 -9.41 9.29
CA VAL A 340 13.18 -9.09 8.06
C VAL A 340 13.56 -7.68 7.62
N LEU A 341 14.24 -7.57 6.49
CA LEU A 341 14.67 -6.32 5.89
C LEU A 341 13.72 -5.92 4.77
N ILE A 342 13.04 -4.82 4.91
CA ILE A 342 12.10 -4.29 3.92
C ILE A 342 12.74 -3.06 3.28
N THR A 343 12.96 -3.14 1.97
CA THR A 343 13.41 -2.01 1.16
C THR A 343 12.23 -1.40 0.45
N THR A 344 12.02 -0.09 0.63
CA THR A 344 10.95 0.62 -0.07
C THR A 344 11.45 1.25 -1.36
N LYS A 345 10.55 1.44 -2.33
CA LYS A 345 10.83 2.05 -3.63
C LYS A 345 11.51 3.40 -3.48
N LYS A 346 12.38 3.72 -4.43
CA LYS A 346 13.11 4.99 -4.52
C LYS A 346 12.95 5.60 -5.92
N GLY A 347 13.24 6.87 -6.04
CA GLY A 347 13.30 7.54 -7.34
C GLY A 347 14.43 6.99 -8.21
N LYS A 348 14.25 7.09 -9.52
CA LYS A 348 15.28 6.79 -10.52
C LYS A 348 15.46 8.02 -11.41
N ALA A 349 16.68 8.23 -11.91
CA ALA A 349 16.93 9.28 -12.89
C ALA A 349 16.13 8.97 -14.16
N GLY A 350 15.47 9.97 -14.73
CA GLY A 350 14.67 9.81 -15.94
C GLY A 350 13.39 10.62 -15.92
N LYS A 351 12.48 10.30 -16.83
CA LYS A 351 11.17 10.94 -16.93
C LYS A 351 10.32 10.68 -15.70
N VAL A 352 9.43 11.61 -15.40
CA VAL A 352 8.43 11.44 -14.35
C VAL A 352 7.55 10.25 -14.70
N ASN A 353 7.42 9.32 -13.74
CA ASN A 353 6.53 8.17 -13.81
C ASN A 353 5.43 8.35 -12.77
N ILE A 354 4.19 8.33 -13.21
CA ILE A 354 3.00 8.40 -12.37
C ILE A 354 2.30 7.06 -12.48
N ASN A 355 2.07 6.41 -11.33
CA ASN A 355 1.37 5.14 -11.27
C ASN A 355 0.18 5.25 -10.32
N TYR A 356 -1.00 4.88 -10.81
CA TYR A 356 -2.22 4.75 -10.02
C TYR A 356 -2.67 3.30 -10.06
N ASN A 357 -2.86 2.71 -8.89
CA ASN A 357 -3.37 1.36 -8.70
C ASN A 357 -4.60 1.42 -7.79
N ASN A 358 -5.64 0.65 -8.12
CA ASN A 358 -6.81 0.50 -7.28
C ASN A 358 -7.20 -0.98 -7.16
N SER A 359 -7.90 -1.30 -6.06
CA SER A 359 -8.43 -2.64 -5.81
C SER A 359 -9.78 -2.51 -5.12
N PHE A 360 -10.77 -3.23 -5.65
CA PHE A 360 -12.08 -3.41 -5.02
C PHE A 360 -12.25 -4.89 -4.70
N ARG A 361 -12.65 -5.20 -3.47
CA ARG A 361 -12.73 -6.56 -2.96
C ARG A 361 -14.06 -6.78 -2.26
N TRP A 362 -14.64 -7.93 -2.48
CA TRP A 362 -15.80 -8.44 -1.75
C TRP A 362 -15.38 -9.74 -1.07
N SER A 363 -15.54 -9.78 0.24
CA SER A 363 -15.15 -10.91 1.07
C SER A 363 -16.35 -11.48 1.78
N GLU A 364 -16.40 -12.80 1.92
CA GLU A 364 -17.44 -13.51 2.65
C GLU A 364 -16.81 -14.53 3.61
N ALA A 365 -17.55 -14.90 4.65
CA ALA A 365 -17.11 -15.93 5.55
C ALA A 365 -17.19 -17.30 4.85
N ILE A 366 -16.14 -18.09 4.99
CA ILE A 366 -16.07 -19.45 4.47
C ILE A 366 -15.88 -20.44 5.63
N ASN A 367 -16.22 -21.70 5.40
CA ASN A 367 -16.07 -22.78 6.39
C ASN A 367 -16.85 -22.51 7.70
N LEU A 368 -18.02 -21.87 7.60
CA LEU A 368 -18.93 -21.77 8.74
C LEU A 368 -19.44 -23.18 9.06
N PRO A 369 -19.58 -23.54 10.35
CA PRO A 369 -20.12 -24.84 10.73
C PRO A 369 -21.56 -25.00 10.31
N ASP A 370 -21.92 -26.16 9.79
CA ASP A 370 -23.31 -26.54 9.58
C ASP A 370 -23.99 -26.74 10.95
N VAL A 371 -25.18 -26.20 11.11
CA VAL A 371 -25.96 -26.29 12.34
C VAL A 371 -27.19 -27.17 12.16
N ALA A 372 -27.59 -27.87 13.21
CA ALA A 372 -28.84 -28.63 13.20
C ALA A 372 -30.05 -27.70 13.16
N ASP A 373 -31.09 -28.06 12.43
CA ASP A 373 -32.37 -27.36 12.49
C ASP A 373 -33.00 -27.40 13.89
N ALA A 374 -33.91 -26.48 14.16
CA ALA A 374 -34.52 -26.31 15.47
C ALA A 374 -35.22 -27.56 16.00
N TYR A 375 -35.89 -28.30 15.13
CA TYR A 375 -36.60 -29.51 15.53
C TYR A 375 -35.63 -30.65 15.87
N THR A 376 -34.64 -30.88 15.03
CA THR A 376 -33.59 -31.89 15.27
C THR A 376 -32.82 -31.58 16.56
N TYR A 377 -32.47 -30.31 16.78
CA TYR A 377 -31.83 -29.87 18.02
C TYR A 377 -32.68 -30.13 19.26
N ALA A 378 -33.99 -29.76 19.21
CA ALA A 378 -34.92 -29.95 20.32
C ALA A 378 -35.09 -31.45 20.68
N MET A 379 -35.24 -32.29 19.66
CA MET A 379 -35.32 -33.75 19.86
C MET A 379 -34.03 -34.34 20.48
N TYR A 380 -32.89 -33.91 19.95
CA TYR A 380 -31.58 -34.31 20.50
C TYR A 380 -31.43 -33.87 21.97
N PHE A 381 -31.79 -32.63 22.27
CA PHE A 381 -31.71 -32.06 23.62
C PHE A 381 -32.62 -32.82 24.61
N ASN A 382 -33.86 -33.10 24.21
CA ASN A 382 -34.79 -33.93 25.01
C ASN A 382 -34.18 -35.34 25.27
N LYS A 383 -33.61 -35.97 24.25
CA LYS A 383 -32.97 -37.27 24.38
C LYS A 383 -31.79 -37.24 25.35
N MET A 384 -30.98 -36.18 25.30
CA MET A 384 -29.89 -35.94 26.22
C MET A 384 -30.39 -35.84 27.68
N GLN A 385 -31.49 -35.06 27.91
CA GLN A 385 -32.08 -34.91 29.24
C GLN A 385 -32.63 -36.23 29.79
N LEU A 386 -33.30 -37.04 28.98
CA LEU A 386 -33.80 -38.36 29.37
C LEU A 386 -32.65 -39.32 29.71
N ASN A 387 -31.56 -39.29 28.94
CA ASN A 387 -30.37 -40.09 29.21
C ASN A 387 -29.66 -39.68 30.50
N ASP A 388 -29.78 -38.37 30.89
CA ASP A 388 -29.29 -37.84 32.18
C ASP A 388 -30.24 -38.15 33.35
N GLY A 389 -31.29 -38.94 33.13
CA GLY A 389 -32.24 -39.39 34.16
C GLY A 389 -33.30 -38.34 34.53
N LYS A 390 -33.45 -37.29 33.76
CA LYS A 390 -34.53 -36.27 33.98
C LYS A 390 -35.87 -36.84 33.58
N THR A 391 -36.89 -36.56 34.38
CA THR A 391 -38.27 -37.00 34.10
C THR A 391 -39.07 -36.00 33.30
N ALA A 392 -38.63 -34.73 33.26
CA ALA A 392 -39.24 -33.67 32.47
C ALA A 392 -38.25 -33.18 31.37
N VAL A 393 -38.73 -33.02 30.15
CA VAL A 393 -37.96 -32.53 29.04
C VAL A 393 -38.17 -31.04 28.80
N GLN A 394 -37.18 -30.37 28.19
CA GLN A 394 -37.24 -28.95 27.91
C GLN A 394 -38.28 -28.62 26.84
N PHE A 395 -38.38 -29.48 25.82
CA PHE A 395 -39.29 -29.31 24.68
C PHE A 395 -40.41 -30.34 24.76
N ASP A 396 -41.54 -29.97 25.39
CA ASP A 396 -42.76 -30.75 25.41
C ASP A 396 -43.40 -30.82 23.98
N ASP A 397 -44.37 -31.68 23.80
CA ASP A 397 -45.03 -31.91 22.52
C ASP A 397 -45.59 -30.60 21.93
N THR A 398 -46.10 -29.68 22.79
CA THR A 398 -46.62 -28.39 22.38
C THR A 398 -45.53 -27.50 21.78
N ARG A 399 -44.36 -27.46 22.40
CA ARG A 399 -43.19 -26.72 21.88
C ARG A 399 -42.66 -27.36 20.60
N LEU A 400 -42.57 -28.67 20.57
CA LEU A 400 -42.11 -29.38 19.36
C LEU A 400 -43.06 -29.14 18.17
N GLN A 401 -44.38 -29.10 18.42
CA GLN A 401 -45.34 -28.77 17.40
C GLN A 401 -45.23 -27.31 16.94
N ALA A 402 -45.08 -26.37 17.86
CA ALA A 402 -44.89 -24.96 17.48
C ALA A 402 -43.63 -24.72 16.65
N ILE A 403 -42.52 -25.43 16.89
CA ILE A 403 -41.33 -25.37 16.07
C ILE A 403 -41.62 -25.88 14.64
N LYS A 404 -42.36 -26.98 14.51
CA LYS A 404 -42.77 -27.52 13.19
C LYS A 404 -43.71 -26.58 12.45
N ASP A 405 -44.68 -26.02 13.14
CA ASP A 405 -45.66 -25.08 12.57
C ASP A 405 -44.98 -23.80 12.11
N TYR A 406 -43.97 -23.31 12.82
CA TYR A 406 -43.16 -22.18 12.40
C TYR A 406 -42.31 -22.51 11.15
N ALA A 407 -41.62 -23.65 11.16
CA ALA A 407 -40.81 -24.12 10.03
C ALA A 407 -41.64 -24.35 8.77
N SER A 408 -42.90 -24.78 8.90
CA SER A 408 -43.84 -24.94 7.78
C SER A 408 -44.55 -23.65 7.35
N GLY A 409 -44.38 -22.56 8.10
CA GLY A 409 -45.08 -21.31 7.86
C GLY A 409 -46.54 -21.28 8.34
N ALA A 410 -47.02 -22.29 9.08
CA ALA A 410 -48.34 -22.34 9.64
C ALA A 410 -48.56 -21.27 10.75
N ILE A 411 -47.50 -20.92 11.43
CA ILE A 411 -47.48 -19.79 12.39
C ILE A 411 -46.30 -18.86 12.06
N THR A 412 -46.44 -17.57 12.40
CA THR A 412 -45.40 -16.56 12.23
C THR A 412 -44.85 -16.02 13.57
N THR A 413 -45.39 -16.51 14.67
CA THR A 413 -45.00 -16.08 16.02
C THR A 413 -43.63 -16.62 16.36
N THR A 414 -42.67 -15.73 16.56
CA THR A 414 -41.25 -16.10 16.81
C THR A 414 -41.05 -16.67 18.22
N THR A 415 -41.79 -16.16 19.23
CA THR A 415 -41.73 -16.65 20.60
C THR A 415 -43.04 -16.27 21.33
N GLN A 416 -43.17 -16.73 22.56
CA GLN A 416 -44.32 -16.51 23.44
C GLN A 416 -43.86 -15.91 24.79
N PRO A 417 -44.80 -15.36 25.59
CA PRO A 417 -44.46 -14.95 26.95
C PRO A 417 -43.87 -16.11 27.77
N ASN A 418 -42.85 -15.79 28.59
CA ASN A 418 -42.19 -16.79 29.40
C ASN A 418 -43.16 -17.40 30.44
N ARG A 419 -43.16 -18.71 30.55
CA ARG A 419 -44.12 -19.46 31.44
C ARG A 419 -44.03 -19.06 32.90
N ASN A 420 -42.81 -18.73 33.36
CA ASN A 420 -42.57 -18.38 34.79
C ASN A 420 -42.70 -16.87 35.06
N THR A 421 -42.45 -16.06 34.03
CA THR A 421 -42.52 -14.59 34.11
C THR A 421 -43.23 -14.05 32.86
N PRO A 422 -44.59 -14.08 32.83
CA PRO A 422 -45.36 -13.75 31.62
C PRO A 422 -45.23 -12.30 31.13
N THR A 423 -44.55 -11.46 31.88
CA THR A 423 -44.25 -10.07 31.50
C THR A 423 -43.09 -9.93 30.55
N ILE A 424 -42.29 -10.98 30.36
CA ILE A 424 -41.11 -10.99 29.46
C ILE A 424 -41.28 -12.05 28.42
N TRP A 425 -40.59 -11.90 27.27
CA TRP A 425 -40.57 -12.89 26.22
C TRP A 425 -39.69 -14.10 26.62
N ASP A 426 -40.13 -15.31 26.20
CA ASP A 426 -39.27 -16.50 26.33
C ASP A 426 -38.13 -16.43 25.31
N TRP A 427 -36.91 -16.65 25.75
CA TRP A 427 -35.76 -16.73 24.87
C TRP A 427 -35.74 -18.00 24.03
N ILE A 428 -36.43 -19.06 24.47
CA ILE A 428 -36.66 -20.27 23.71
C ILE A 428 -37.92 -20.08 22.87
N GLY A 429 -37.77 -19.72 21.63
CA GLY A 429 -38.87 -19.49 20.71
C GLY A 429 -39.17 -20.69 19.79
N ASN A 430 -39.74 -20.36 18.64
CA ASN A 430 -40.21 -21.33 17.63
C ASN A 430 -39.37 -21.26 16.35
N THR A 431 -38.43 -20.30 16.24
CA THR A 431 -37.65 -20.03 15.03
C THR A 431 -36.72 -21.18 14.66
N ASP A 432 -36.22 -21.14 13.44
CA ASP A 432 -35.13 -21.99 12.96
C ASP A 432 -34.00 -21.05 12.49
N THR A 433 -33.18 -20.62 13.42
CA THR A 433 -32.19 -19.56 13.21
C THR A 433 -30.81 -20.16 13.05
N ASP A 434 -30.20 -19.97 11.89
CA ASP A 434 -28.75 -20.16 11.75
C ASP A 434 -28.03 -18.92 12.25
N TRP A 435 -27.44 -19.02 13.44
CA TRP A 435 -26.75 -17.92 14.09
C TRP A 435 -25.45 -17.55 13.41
N TYR A 436 -24.81 -18.45 12.67
CA TYR A 436 -23.63 -18.12 11.87
C TYR A 436 -24.03 -17.30 10.66
N ASP A 437 -25.13 -17.61 9.97
CA ASP A 437 -25.63 -16.82 8.87
C ASP A 437 -26.11 -15.44 9.33
N VAL A 438 -26.82 -15.36 10.47
CA VAL A 438 -27.26 -14.08 11.06
C VAL A 438 -26.07 -13.15 11.36
N VAL A 439 -24.94 -13.71 11.87
CA VAL A 439 -23.80 -12.89 12.27
C VAL A 439 -22.85 -12.65 11.11
N PHE A 440 -22.61 -13.64 10.26
CA PHE A 440 -21.57 -13.61 9.22
C PHE A 440 -22.12 -13.73 7.79
N GLY A 441 -23.44 -13.76 7.62
CA GLY A 441 -24.08 -13.81 6.31
C GLY A 441 -23.80 -12.56 5.48
N GLY A 442 -23.61 -12.76 4.18
CA GLY A 442 -23.39 -11.69 3.21
C GLY A 442 -21.91 -11.31 3.00
N THR A 443 -21.71 -10.31 2.13
CA THR A 443 -20.39 -9.89 1.67
C THR A 443 -19.95 -8.59 2.31
N ALA A 444 -18.68 -8.49 2.69
CA ALA A 444 -18.02 -7.28 3.18
C ALA A 444 -17.25 -6.60 2.06
N PHE A 445 -17.36 -5.28 1.95
CA PHE A 445 -16.72 -4.49 0.91
C PHE A 445 -15.40 -3.89 1.39
N SER A 446 -14.39 -3.88 0.50
CA SER A 446 -13.12 -3.19 0.74
C SER A 446 -12.65 -2.51 -0.54
N GLN A 447 -12.01 -1.37 -0.36
CA GLN A 447 -11.42 -0.62 -1.47
C GLN A 447 -10.03 -0.11 -1.09
N GLU A 448 -9.16 -0.01 -2.08
CA GLU A 448 -7.83 0.52 -1.92
C GLU A 448 -7.43 1.36 -3.13
N HIS A 449 -6.85 2.52 -2.90
CA HIS A 449 -6.37 3.45 -3.92
C HIS A 449 -4.94 3.84 -3.59
N SER A 450 -4.03 3.64 -4.53
CA SER A 450 -2.62 3.94 -4.38
C SER A 450 -2.15 4.79 -5.56
N LEU A 451 -1.57 5.95 -5.27
CA LEU A 451 -0.97 6.84 -6.27
C LEU A 451 0.51 7.02 -5.92
N SER A 452 1.38 6.85 -6.91
CA SER A 452 2.79 7.16 -6.73
C SER A 452 3.35 7.99 -7.89
N VAL A 453 4.32 8.83 -7.56
CA VAL A 453 5.05 9.68 -8.51
C VAL A 453 6.53 9.53 -8.23
N SER A 454 7.28 9.17 -9.26
CA SER A 454 8.74 9.01 -9.16
C SER A 454 9.44 9.60 -10.36
N GLY A 455 10.69 10.02 -10.19
CA GLY A 455 11.48 10.59 -11.27
C GLY A 455 12.72 11.27 -10.73
N GLY A 456 13.35 12.08 -11.58
CA GLY A 456 14.47 12.92 -11.19
C GLY A 456 15.57 13.00 -12.23
N THR A 457 16.64 13.65 -11.85
CA THR A 457 17.88 13.77 -12.61
C THR A 457 18.95 12.87 -11.98
N GLU A 458 20.15 12.82 -12.56
CA GLU A 458 21.30 12.17 -11.93
C GLU A 458 21.65 12.75 -10.55
N LYS A 459 21.33 14.04 -10.33
CA LYS A 459 21.64 14.74 -9.09
C LYS A 459 20.54 14.65 -8.03
N ILE A 460 19.27 14.65 -8.44
CA ILE A 460 18.14 14.61 -7.51
C ILE A 460 17.13 13.60 -8.01
N GLN A 461 16.78 12.65 -7.16
CA GLN A 461 15.79 11.62 -7.44
C GLN A 461 14.74 11.64 -6.34
N TYR A 462 13.49 11.41 -6.70
CA TYR A 462 12.39 11.47 -5.75
C TYR A 462 11.36 10.35 -6.00
N TYR A 463 10.75 9.92 -4.91
CA TYR A 463 9.59 9.05 -4.88
C TYR A 463 8.58 9.61 -3.88
N PHE A 464 7.34 9.76 -4.30
CA PHE A 464 6.22 10.14 -3.44
C PHE A 464 5.08 9.15 -3.66
N SER A 465 4.41 8.75 -2.59
CA SER A 465 3.20 7.94 -2.69
C SER A 465 2.15 8.38 -1.68
N GLY A 466 0.89 8.14 -2.04
CA GLY A 466 -0.28 8.28 -1.18
C GLY A 466 -1.17 7.06 -1.36
N ASN A 467 -1.67 6.51 -0.25
CA ASN A 467 -2.57 5.38 -0.26
C ASN A 467 -3.75 5.61 0.68
N TYR A 468 -4.92 5.21 0.24
CA TYR A 468 -6.13 5.08 1.03
C TYR A 468 -6.65 3.65 0.94
N MET A 469 -6.98 3.05 2.08
CA MET A 469 -7.66 1.77 2.16
C MET A 469 -8.85 1.89 3.12
N GLY A 470 -10.02 1.46 2.66
CA GLY A 470 -11.23 1.29 3.46
C GLY A 470 -11.64 -0.18 3.42
N GLN A 471 -11.87 -0.78 4.59
CA GLN A 471 -12.25 -2.19 4.71
C GLN A 471 -13.39 -2.32 5.73
N GLU A 472 -14.42 -3.08 5.37
CA GLU A 472 -15.48 -3.51 6.27
C GLU A 472 -15.21 -4.93 6.77
N GLY A 473 -15.59 -5.20 8.02
CA GLY A 473 -15.55 -6.55 8.60
C GLY A 473 -16.71 -7.42 8.15
N MET A 474 -16.62 -8.71 8.45
CA MET A 474 -17.59 -9.71 7.98
C MET A 474 -18.86 -9.81 8.83
N MET A 475 -18.93 -9.14 9.98
CA MET A 475 -20.11 -9.18 10.84
C MET A 475 -21.28 -8.47 10.17
N ALA A 476 -22.35 -9.19 9.83
CA ALA A 476 -23.49 -8.66 9.07
C ALA A 476 -24.37 -7.72 9.88
N ILE A 477 -24.54 -7.97 11.18
CA ILE A 477 -25.45 -7.20 12.06
C ILE A 477 -24.99 -5.73 12.19
N ARG A 478 -23.70 -5.52 12.47
CA ARG A 478 -23.07 -4.20 12.56
C ARG A 478 -21.59 -4.36 12.23
N ARG A 479 -21.22 -3.93 11.03
CA ARG A 479 -19.86 -4.10 10.52
C ARG A 479 -18.87 -3.21 11.25
N ASP A 480 -17.78 -3.79 11.64
CA ASP A 480 -16.57 -3.04 12.00
C ASP A 480 -15.93 -2.43 10.76
N LYS A 481 -15.21 -1.32 10.92
CA LYS A 481 -14.67 -0.54 9.81
C LYS A 481 -13.23 -0.14 10.10
N LEU A 482 -12.38 -0.38 9.11
CA LEU A 482 -10.98 0.03 9.12
C LEU A 482 -10.76 1.04 7.99
N GLN A 483 -10.11 2.17 8.32
CA GLN A 483 -9.62 3.13 7.34
C GLN A 483 -8.12 3.33 7.58
N ARG A 484 -7.34 3.27 6.51
CA ARG A 484 -5.90 3.48 6.54
C ARG A 484 -5.50 4.53 5.51
N TYR A 485 -4.77 5.52 5.95
CA TYR A 485 -4.19 6.57 5.12
C TYR A 485 -2.68 6.50 5.26
N SER A 486 -1.95 6.45 4.15
CA SER A 486 -0.49 6.51 4.21
C SER A 486 0.07 7.47 3.18
N VAL A 487 1.17 8.13 3.56
CA VAL A 487 1.95 9.02 2.70
C VAL A 487 3.41 8.67 2.90
N SER A 488 4.12 8.43 1.81
CA SER A 488 5.55 8.19 1.81
C SER A 488 6.27 9.17 0.89
N SER A 489 7.44 9.62 1.32
CA SER A 489 8.33 10.42 0.48
C SER A 489 9.77 9.96 0.66
N LYS A 490 10.52 9.91 -0.42
CA LYS A 490 11.95 9.59 -0.42
C LYS A 490 12.65 10.49 -1.44
N ILE A 491 13.66 11.21 -0.98
CA ILE A 491 14.46 12.12 -1.80
C ILE A 491 15.92 11.73 -1.64
N ASN A 492 16.60 11.54 -2.74
CA ASN A 492 18.05 11.37 -2.83
C ASN A 492 18.64 12.56 -3.56
N ALA A 493 19.66 13.21 -2.99
CA ALA A 493 20.31 14.37 -3.57
C ALA A 493 21.83 14.22 -3.55
N GLN A 494 22.44 14.09 -4.75
CA GLN A 494 23.87 14.15 -4.96
C GLN A 494 24.31 15.61 -5.06
N LEU A 495 24.69 16.22 -3.91
CA LEU A 495 25.05 17.64 -3.83
C LEU A 495 26.41 17.90 -4.48
N TYR A 496 27.36 17.03 -4.18
CA TYR A 496 28.71 17.01 -4.79
C TYR A 496 29.08 15.59 -5.13
N PRO A 497 30.06 15.34 -5.99
CA PRO A 497 30.50 13.97 -6.33
C PRO A 497 30.88 13.13 -5.09
N TRP A 498 31.32 13.78 -4.02
CA TRP A 498 31.72 13.16 -2.76
C TRP A 498 30.65 13.25 -1.64
N LEU A 499 29.50 13.93 -1.88
CA LEU A 499 28.44 14.16 -0.86
C LEU A 499 27.07 13.81 -1.41
N ASN A 500 26.43 12.82 -0.81
CA ASN A 500 25.05 12.45 -1.07
C ASN A 500 24.22 12.58 0.20
N MET A 501 22.99 13.07 0.08
CA MET A 501 22.02 13.21 1.16
C MET A 501 20.72 12.49 0.79
N ASN A 502 20.22 11.69 1.72
CA ASN A 502 18.97 10.97 1.61
C ASN A 502 18.00 11.41 2.71
N TYR A 503 16.79 11.70 2.34
CA TYR A 503 15.71 11.92 3.29
C TYR A 503 14.53 11.01 2.96
N SER A 504 13.98 10.35 3.97
CA SER A 504 12.77 9.53 3.86
C SER A 504 11.80 9.86 4.97
N MET A 505 10.54 10.04 4.62
CA MET A 505 9.44 10.20 5.56
C MET A 505 8.34 9.20 5.20
N LYS A 506 7.77 8.55 6.23
CA LYS A 506 6.58 7.71 6.09
C LYS A 506 5.60 8.10 7.20
N TYR A 507 4.39 8.38 6.81
CA TYR A 507 3.29 8.64 7.73
C TYR A 507 2.17 7.67 7.41
N MET A 508 1.57 7.07 8.44
CA MET A 508 0.36 6.27 8.32
C MET A 508 -0.58 6.61 9.47
N ARG A 509 -1.88 6.73 9.15
CA ARG A 509 -2.98 6.73 10.10
C ARG A 509 -3.83 5.49 9.88
N LYS A 510 -4.17 4.82 10.97
CA LYS A 510 -5.13 3.71 11.04
C LYS A 510 -6.26 4.12 11.97
N ASP A 511 -7.46 4.24 11.44
CA ASP A 511 -8.69 4.45 12.19
C ASP A 511 -9.49 3.14 12.16
N TYR A 512 -9.80 2.57 13.32
CA TYR A 512 -10.57 1.35 13.44
C TYR A 512 -11.72 1.55 14.40
N SER A 513 -12.92 1.23 13.94
CA SER A 513 -14.17 1.35 14.70
C SER A 513 -14.87 0.00 14.70
N LYS A 514 -15.23 -0.50 15.88
CA LYS A 514 -15.96 -1.75 16.04
C LYS A 514 -17.01 -1.63 17.17
N PRO A 515 -18.10 -2.41 17.12
CA PRO A 515 -18.99 -2.55 18.26
C PRO A 515 -18.21 -2.97 19.52
N THR A 516 -18.52 -2.37 20.66
CA THR A 516 -17.86 -2.70 21.93
C THR A 516 -18.02 -4.16 22.31
N ALA A 517 -19.13 -4.79 21.92
CA ALA A 517 -19.36 -6.22 22.11
C ALA A 517 -18.27 -7.12 21.47
N MET A 518 -17.58 -6.63 20.42
CA MET A 518 -16.45 -7.34 19.81
C MET A 518 -15.16 -7.31 20.67
N THR A 519 -15.13 -6.52 21.72
CA THR A 519 -14.02 -6.56 22.70
C THR A 519 -14.15 -7.71 23.69
N ASP A 520 -15.32 -8.38 23.72
CA ASP A 520 -15.58 -9.53 24.59
C ASP A 520 -15.04 -10.79 23.93
N ASN A 521 -14.08 -11.44 24.58
CA ASN A 521 -13.48 -12.70 24.13
C ASN A 521 -14.50 -13.84 24.02
N THR A 522 -15.68 -13.69 24.62
CA THR A 522 -16.74 -14.72 24.60
C THR A 522 -17.71 -14.56 23.44
N LEU A 523 -17.64 -13.48 22.63
CA LEU A 523 -18.60 -13.24 21.55
C LEU A 523 -18.73 -14.43 20.59
N TYR A 524 -17.62 -14.91 20.05
CA TYR A 524 -17.62 -16.06 19.12
C TYR A 524 -18.10 -17.34 19.78
N GLN A 525 -17.74 -17.55 21.06
CA GLN A 525 -18.26 -18.66 21.85
C GLN A 525 -19.78 -18.54 22.09
N ASN A 526 -20.27 -17.32 22.30
CA ASN A 526 -21.70 -17.07 22.45
C ASN A 526 -22.48 -17.36 21.17
N ILE A 527 -21.90 -17.05 19.99
CA ILE A 527 -22.49 -17.43 18.69
C ILE A 527 -22.60 -18.95 18.58
N ALA A 528 -21.52 -19.67 18.86
CA ALA A 528 -21.47 -21.14 18.76
C ALA A 528 -22.43 -21.86 19.75
N LYS A 529 -22.79 -21.20 20.86
CA LYS A 529 -23.70 -21.76 21.89
C LYS A 529 -25.16 -21.42 21.68
N ARG A 530 -25.52 -20.62 20.66
CA ARG A 530 -26.91 -20.26 20.42
C ARG A 530 -27.74 -21.43 19.97
N TRP A 531 -28.98 -21.44 20.42
CA TRP A 531 -29.95 -22.46 20.05
C TRP A 531 -30.68 -22.02 18.79
N PRO A 532 -30.97 -22.90 17.84
CA PRO A 532 -31.62 -22.52 16.59
C PRO A 532 -33.05 -22.01 16.78
N MET A 533 -33.74 -22.37 17.86
CA MET A 533 -35.06 -21.84 18.18
C MET A 533 -35.04 -20.49 18.89
N GLU A 534 -33.88 -19.91 19.19
CA GLU A 534 -33.76 -18.54 19.69
C GLU A 534 -34.11 -17.52 18.59
N PRO A 535 -35.12 -16.66 18.78
CA PRO A 535 -35.48 -15.70 17.75
C PRO A 535 -34.54 -14.51 17.71
N THR A 536 -34.33 -13.96 16.51
CA THR A 536 -33.56 -12.72 16.30
C THR A 536 -34.35 -11.47 16.71
N VAL A 537 -35.71 -11.55 16.59
CA VAL A 537 -36.63 -10.47 16.96
C VAL A 537 -37.81 -11.03 17.75
N ASP A 538 -38.33 -10.24 18.67
CA ASP A 538 -39.54 -10.57 19.41
C ASP A 538 -40.84 -10.30 18.58
N PRO A 539 -42.00 -10.71 19.03
CA PRO A 539 -43.26 -10.45 18.30
C PRO A 539 -43.63 -8.97 18.13
N ASN A 540 -43.03 -8.06 18.90
CA ASN A 540 -43.16 -6.63 18.74
C ASN A 540 -42.17 -6.03 17.72
N GLY A 541 -41.25 -6.86 17.17
CA GLY A 541 -40.24 -6.43 16.20
C GLY A 541 -38.94 -5.90 16.82
N TYR A 542 -38.78 -5.98 18.15
CA TYR A 542 -37.51 -5.59 18.77
C TYR A 542 -36.47 -6.70 18.69
N PRO A 543 -35.19 -6.35 18.45
CA PRO A 543 -34.14 -7.33 18.45
C PRO A 543 -34.06 -8.12 19.76
N MET A 544 -33.96 -9.41 19.67
CA MET A 544 -33.65 -10.35 20.76
C MET A 544 -32.15 -10.75 20.71
N GLY A 545 -31.79 -11.85 21.34
CA GLY A 545 -30.39 -12.30 21.37
C GLY A 545 -29.54 -11.45 22.30
N ASN A 546 -29.89 -11.48 23.57
CA ASN A 546 -29.33 -10.64 24.64
C ASN A 546 -27.80 -10.68 24.76
N THR A 547 -27.18 -11.75 24.32
CA THR A 547 -25.73 -11.94 24.39
C THR A 547 -25.01 -11.67 23.07
N ILE A 548 -25.76 -11.44 21.98
CA ILE A 548 -25.17 -11.21 20.64
C ILE A 548 -25.76 -9.96 20.00
N ILE A 549 -27.04 -10.01 19.54
CA ILE A 549 -27.59 -8.96 18.67
C ILE A 549 -27.65 -7.62 19.40
N ARG A 550 -28.27 -7.59 20.57
CA ARG A 550 -28.49 -6.33 21.29
C ARG A 550 -27.18 -5.67 21.73
N PRO A 551 -26.20 -6.36 22.34
CA PRO A 551 -24.89 -5.76 22.63
C PRO A 551 -24.15 -5.26 21.40
N ILE A 552 -24.23 -5.94 20.27
CA ILE A 552 -23.61 -5.48 19.01
C ILE A 552 -24.31 -4.19 18.52
N LEU A 553 -25.65 -4.14 18.55
CA LEU A 553 -26.39 -2.99 18.04
C LEU A 553 -26.33 -1.77 18.97
N TYR A 554 -26.44 -1.98 20.28
CA TYR A 554 -26.71 -0.92 21.26
C TYR A 554 -25.62 -0.75 22.31
N GLY A 555 -24.66 -1.68 22.40
CA GLY A 555 -23.66 -1.70 23.49
C GLY A 555 -22.54 -0.67 23.36
N GLY A 556 -22.57 0.18 22.34
CA GLY A 556 -21.58 1.22 22.12
C GLY A 556 -20.50 0.84 21.12
N ASP A 557 -19.49 1.70 21.01
CA ASP A 557 -18.37 1.60 20.06
C ASP A 557 -17.02 1.58 20.77
N ASN A 558 -16.10 0.82 20.18
CA ASN A 558 -14.68 0.89 20.45
C ASN A 558 -14.00 1.52 19.23
N ASN A 559 -13.51 2.74 19.39
CA ASN A 559 -12.82 3.49 18.35
C ASN A 559 -11.35 3.61 18.70
N SER A 560 -10.49 3.23 17.79
CA SER A 560 -9.04 3.39 17.93
C SER A 560 -8.44 4.12 16.74
N GLN A 561 -7.57 5.08 17.02
CA GLN A 561 -6.78 5.80 16.04
C GLN A 561 -5.32 5.61 16.38
N THR A 562 -4.52 5.24 15.40
CA THR A 562 -3.07 5.15 15.57
C THR A 562 -2.37 5.87 14.44
N ASP A 563 -1.45 6.75 14.81
CA ASP A 563 -0.60 7.52 13.91
C ASP A 563 0.84 7.04 14.03
N TRP A 564 1.45 6.71 12.91
CA TRP A 564 2.88 6.39 12.79
C TRP A 564 3.57 7.45 11.96
N LEU A 565 4.62 8.03 12.49
CA LEU A 565 5.51 8.93 11.74
C LEU A 565 6.94 8.41 11.83
N TYR A 566 7.52 8.11 10.68
CA TYR A 566 8.92 7.69 10.54
C TYR A 566 9.66 8.75 9.73
N GLN A 567 10.80 9.18 10.25
CA GLN A 567 11.70 10.13 9.57
C GLN A 567 13.11 9.57 9.61
N GLN A 568 13.76 9.57 8.47
CA GLN A 568 15.13 9.12 8.31
C GLN A 568 15.90 10.15 7.50
N PHE A 569 17.06 10.53 8.01
CA PHE A 569 18.01 11.40 7.35
C PHE A 569 19.37 10.72 7.31
N GLN A 570 19.95 10.59 6.12
CA GLN A 570 21.25 9.96 5.92
C GLN A 570 22.14 10.88 5.10
N VAL A 571 23.38 11.01 5.52
CA VAL A 571 24.46 11.67 4.79
C VAL A 571 25.50 10.63 4.44
N VAL A 572 25.91 10.59 3.17
CA VAL A 572 26.99 9.73 2.69
C VAL A 572 28.10 10.59 2.14
N ILE A 573 29.28 10.44 2.70
CA ILE A 573 30.49 11.16 2.30
C ILE A 573 31.47 10.14 1.70
N GLU A 574 31.96 10.40 0.50
CA GLU A 574 32.98 9.60 -0.18
C GLU A 574 34.26 10.45 -0.37
N PRO A 575 35.13 10.55 0.63
CA PRO A 575 36.31 11.44 0.60
C PRO A 575 37.31 11.04 -0.49
N ILE A 576 37.45 9.75 -0.71
CA ILE A 576 38.22 9.15 -1.81
C ILE A 576 37.43 7.98 -2.39
N LYS A 577 37.67 7.62 -3.62
CA LYS A 577 37.00 6.53 -4.31
C LYS A 577 37.00 5.25 -3.47
N ASP A 578 35.83 4.62 -3.36
CA ASP A 578 35.59 3.35 -2.66
C ASP A 578 35.70 3.41 -1.12
N TRP A 579 35.87 4.63 -0.52
CA TRP A 579 35.77 4.82 0.90
C TRP A 579 34.55 5.71 1.23
N LYS A 580 33.55 5.13 1.90
CA LYS A 580 32.30 5.80 2.24
C LYS A 580 32.15 5.91 3.75
N ILE A 581 31.68 7.07 4.20
CA ILE A 581 31.30 7.34 5.58
C ILE A 581 29.81 7.68 5.58
N PHE A 582 29.06 7.01 6.43
CA PHE A 582 27.63 7.16 6.58
C PHE A 582 27.30 7.75 7.95
N GLY A 583 26.51 8.81 7.97
CA GLY A 583 25.87 9.35 9.15
C GLY A 583 24.36 9.27 8.98
N GLU A 584 23.66 8.68 9.93
CA GLU A 584 22.24 8.40 9.81
C GLU A 584 21.52 8.72 11.11
N ILE A 585 20.38 9.39 10.99
CA ILE A 585 19.47 9.71 12.09
C ILE A 585 18.09 9.23 11.73
N ASN A 586 17.50 8.42 12.61
CA ASN A 586 16.17 7.85 12.49
C ASN A 586 15.33 8.30 13.67
N TYR A 587 14.13 8.81 13.40
CA TYR A 587 13.17 9.23 14.40
C TYR A 587 11.80 8.64 14.10
N LYS A 588 11.18 7.99 15.11
CA LYS A 588 9.86 7.38 15.02
C LYS A 588 9.00 7.87 16.16
N VAL A 589 7.78 8.28 15.82
CA VAL A 589 6.70 8.56 16.78
C VAL A 589 5.52 7.67 16.44
N ILE A 590 4.94 7.06 17.48
CA ILE A 590 3.67 6.36 17.38
C ILE A 590 2.76 6.97 18.44
N ASP A 591 1.62 7.53 18.02
CA ASP A 591 0.57 8.02 18.89
C ASP A 591 -0.67 7.16 18.67
N ALA A 592 -1.18 6.55 19.74
CA ALA A 592 -2.41 5.77 19.70
C ALA A 592 -3.43 6.34 20.70
N PHE A 593 -4.67 6.47 20.24
CA PHE A 593 -5.80 6.93 21.04
C PHE A 593 -6.92 5.89 20.93
N THR A 594 -7.55 5.59 22.06
CA THR A 594 -8.69 4.68 22.13
C THR A 594 -9.83 5.34 22.91
N HIS A 595 -11.03 5.21 22.37
CA HIS A 595 -12.26 5.58 23.05
C HIS A 595 -13.17 4.36 23.04
N THR A 596 -13.67 3.96 24.21
CA THR A 596 -14.59 2.82 24.32
C THR A 596 -15.75 3.22 25.20
N ASP A 597 -16.93 3.14 24.66
CA ASP A 597 -18.17 3.30 25.39
C ASP A 597 -18.86 1.93 25.58
N TYR A 598 -19.22 1.64 26.81
CA TYR A 598 -20.10 0.56 27.19
C TYR A 598 -21.45 1.18 27.56
N LEU A 599 -22.46 0.95 26.74
CA LEU A 599 -23.79 1.51 26.95
C LEU A 599 -24.73 0.48 27.60
N LYS A 600 -25.75 0.93 28.29
CA LYS A 600 -26.80 0.05 28.84
C LYS A 600 -27.58 -0.59 27.70
N VAL A 601 -27.82 -1.88 27.80
CA VAL A 601 -28.56 -2.64 26.79
C VAL A 601 -29.83 -3.20 27.40
N PRO A 602 -30.94 -2.37 27.50
CA PRO A 602 -32.20 -2.83 28.05
C PRO A 602 -32.80 -3.92 27.15
N GLN A 603 -33.51 -4.86 27.77
CA GLN A 603 -34.41 -5.79 27.10
C GLN A 603 -35.80 -5.18 26.98
N MET A 604 -36.62 -5.67 26.05
CA MET A 604 -37.98 -5.26 25.89
C MET A 604 -38.94 -6.30 26.46
N ASN A 605 -39.88 -5.87 27.26
CA ASN A 605 -40.92 -6.74 27.82
C ASN A 605 -42.03 -7.02 26.79
N VAL A 606 -43.03 -7.82 27.18
CA VAL A 606 -44.18 -8.17 26.31
C VAL A 606 -44.99 -6.94 25.89
N ALA A 607 -45.04 -5.88 26.74
CA ALA A 607 -45.68 -4.63 26.42
C ALA A 607 -44.87 -3.68 25.55
N GLY A 608 -43.61 -4.07 25.17
CA GLY A 608 -42.70 -3.20 24.41
C GLY A 608 -41.99 -2.15 25.25
N GLU A 609 -41.99 -2.30 26.58
CA GLU A 609 -41.30 -1.39 27.49
C GLU A 609 -39.91 -1.90 27.84
N PRO A 610 -38.91 -1.02 27.98
CA PRO A 610 -37.57 -1.41 28.36
C PRO A 610 -37.49 -1.85 29.81
N TYR A 611 -36.81 -2.95 30.07
CA TYR A 611 -36.49 -3.42 31.43
C TYR A 611 -35.02 -3.80 31.53
N SER A 612 -34.48 -3.74 32.75
CA SER A 612 -33.10 -4.10 33.00
C SER A 612 -32.90 -5.63 32.95
N GLY A 613 -32.29 -6.11 31.92
CA GLY A 613 -31.85 -7.53 31.81
C GLY A 613 -30.57 -7.79 32.60
N ASP A 614 -30.04 -8.99 32.48
CA ASP A 614 -28.80 -9.40 33.20
C ASP A 614 -27.51 -8.90 32.54
N THR A 615 -27.59 -8.43 31.31
CA THR A 615 -26.41 -8.04 30.49
C THR A 615 -26.34 -6.53 30.36
N TRP A 616 -25.14 -5.94 30.55
CA TRP A 616 -24.86 -4.52 30.32
C TRP A 616 -25.76 -3.56 31.10
N LYS A 617 -25.79 -3.74 32.44
CA LYS A 617 -26.63 -2.93 33.36
C LYS A 617 -26.07 -1.54 33.66
N THR A 618 -24.72 -1.39 33.52
CA THR A 618 -24.00 -0.19 33.88
C THR A 618 -23.34 0.39 32.67
N SER A 619 -23.46 1.69 32.44
CA SER A 619 -22.71 2.38 31.40
C SER A 619 -21.30 2.73 31.88
N LYS A 620 -20.34 2.73 30.97
CA LYS A 620 -18.94 3.04 31.22
C LYS A 620 -18.35 3.71 30.00
N VAL A 621 -17.47 4.67 30.21
CA VAL A 621 -16.61 5.21 29.15
C VAL A 621 -15.15 5.02 29.53
N THR A 622 -14.33 4.67 28.57
CA THR A 622 -12.89 4.47 28.74
C THR A 622 -12.14 5.26 27.67
N GLU A 623 -11.16 6.06 28.11
CA GLU A 623 -10.25 6.81 27.26
C GLU A 623 -8.84 6.31 27.45
N GLY A 624 -8.12 6.06 26.38
CA GLY A 624 -6.74 5.61 26.40
C GLY A 624 -5.85 6.42 25.47
N ALA A 625 -4.62 6.67 25.90
CA ALA A 625 -3.59 7.31 25.09
C ALA A 625 -2.24 6.60 25.29
N GLU A 626 -1.57 6.29 24.19
CA GLU A 626 -0.24 5.71 24.18
C GLU A 626 0.67 6.53 23.27
N ARG A 627 1.93 6.70 23.68
CA ARG A 627 2.94 7.35 22.87
C ARG A 627 4.26 6.63 22.95
N THR A 628 4.83 6.35 21.77
CA THR A 628 6.20 5.85 21.60
C THR A 628 7.05 6.92 20.93
N ASN A 629 8.21 7.20 21.48
CA ASN A 629 9.25 8.00 20.85
C ASN A 629 10.50 7.13 20.73
N TYR A 630 10.96 6.90 19.51
CA TYR A 630 12.17 6.14 19.22
C TYR A 630 13.13 7.02 18.45
N PHE A 631 14.38 7.02 18.89
CA PHE A 631 15.49 7.72 18.24
C PHE A 631 16.63 6.72 18.05
N ASN A 632 17.24 6.73 16.86
CA ASN A 632 18.39 5.92 16.53
C ASN A 632 19.38 6.76 15.73
N ALA A 633 20.67 6.65 16.08
CA ALA A 633 21.77 7.29 15.36
C ALA A 633 22.81 6.24 15.00
N ASN A 634 23.23 6.22 13.74
CA ASN A 634 24.23 5.32 13.19
C ASN A 634 25.35 6.12 12.54
N VAL A 635 26.59 5.76 12.83
CA VAL A 635 27.76 6.27 12.12
C VAL A 635 28.62 5.08 11.74
N TYR A 636 28.86 4.88 10.47
CA TYR A 636 29.70 3.77 10.01
C TYR A 636 30.52 4.15 8.79
N SER A 637 31.61 3.45 8.61
CA SER A 637 32.55 3.63 7.51
C SER A 637 32.77 2.32 6.78
N GLU A 638 32.75 2.37 5.46
CA GLU A 638 32.94 1.23 4.56
C GLU A 638 34.07 1.55 3.59
N TYR A 639 35.04 0.65 3.48
CA TYR A 639 36.13 0.73 2.53
C TYR A 639 36.18 -0.54 1.67
N TYR A 640 36.20 -0.37 0.36
CA TYR A 640 36.33 -1.44 -0.62
C TYR A 640 37.65 -1.32 -1.35
N ARG A 641 38.36 -2.44 -1.55
CA ARG A 641 39.57 -2.47 -2.34
C ARG A 641 39.69 -3.79 -3.10
N SER A 642 40.06 -3.67 -4.39
CA SER A 642 40.45 -4.80 -5.22
C SER A 642 41.95 -4.81 -5.43
N PHE A 643 42.60 -6.00 -5.33
CA PHE A 643 44.02 -6.20 -5.53
C PHE A 643 44.23 -7.25 -6.61
N ALA A 644 45.12 -6.94 -7.57
CA ALA A 644 45.50 -7.84 -8.67
C ALA A 644 44.29 -8.41 -9.43
N ASP A 645 43.18 -7.68 -9.52
CA ASP A 645 41.92 -8.06 -10.18
C ASP A 645 41.35 -9.42 -9.75
N ALA A 646 41.84 -9.95 -8.64
CA ALA A 646 41.47 -11.26 -8.12
C ALA A 646 41.04 -11.27 -6.64
N HIS A 647 41.53 -10.35 -5.85
CA HIS A 647 41.28 -10.28 -4.40
C HIS A 647 40.41 -9.07 -4.13
N HIS A 648 39.21 -9.30 -3.63
CA HIS A 648 38.26 -8.22 -3.28
C HIS A 648 38.06 -8.19 -1.77
N LEU A 649 38.37 -7.04 -1.15
CA LEU A 649 38.26 -6.83 0.29
C LEU A 649 37.29 -5.70 0.52
N LYS A 650 36.30 -5.94 1.40
CA LYS A 650 35.34 -4.95 1.86
C LYS A 650 35.32 -4.95 3.40
N ALA A 651 35.77 -3.88 4.00
CA ALA A 651 35.79 -3.73 5.46
C ALA A 651 34.79 -2.65 5.89
N MET A 652 34.07 -2.90 6.97
CA MET A 652 33.13 -1.97 7.56
C MET A 652 33.29 -1.96 9.09
N VAL A 653 33.27 -0.76 9.67
CA VAL A 653 33.18 -0.53 11.10
C VAL A 653 32.15 0.54 11.38
N GLY A 654 31.46 0.44 12.48
CA GLY A 654 30.42 1.41 12.84
C GLY A 654 30.04 1.40 14.30
N PHE A 655 29.30 2.43 14.65
CA PHE A 655 28.67 2.64 15.95
C PHE A 655 27.21 2.94 15.77
N GLN A 656 26.37 2.33 16.59
CA GLN A 656 24.93 2.53 16.66
C GLN A 656 24.52 2.86 18.08
N ALA A 657 23.63 3.82 18.23
CA ALA A 657 22.97 4.11 19.50
C ALA A 657 21.47 4.34 19.26
N GLU A 658 20.66 3.81 20.17
CA GLU A 658 19.21 3.93 20.07
C GLU A 658 18.56 4.07 21.44
N VAL A 659 17.43 4.76 21.48
CA VAL A 659 16.61 4.91 22.68
C VAL A 659 15.14 4.84 22.31
N ASN A 660 14.38 4.09 23.10
CA ASN A 660 12.94 4.01 22.99
C ASN A 660 12.29 4.43 24.32
N LYS A 661 11.29 5.30 24.23
CA LYS A 661 10.47 5.74 25.37
C LYS A 661 9.02 5.50 25.05
N TRP A 662 8.33 4.76 25.90
CA TRP A 662 6.91 4.48 25.76
C TRP A 662 6.14 4.91 26.99
N ARG A 663 4.97 5.50 26.78
CA ARG A 663 4.05 5.94 27.81
C ARG A 663 2.63 5.51 27.45
N GLN A 664 1.89 5.02 28.45
CA GLN A 664 0.48 4.69 28.36
C GLN A 664 -0.28 5.31 29.53
N LEU A 665 -1.46 5.85 29.24
CA LEU A 665 -2.44 6.25 30.22
C LEU A 665 -3.81 5.79 29.73
N GLN A 666 -4.58 5.16 30.62
CA GLN A 666 -5.98 4.79 30.35
C GLN A 666 -6.79 5.06 31.61
N ALA A 667 -7.92 5.73 31.43
CA ALA A 667 -8.84 6.02 32.51
C ALA A 667 -10.28 5.68 32.08
N SER A 668 -11.10 5.30 33.05
CA SER A 668 -12.52 5.00 32.83
C SER A 668 -13.40 5.61 33.91
N LYS A 669 -14.66 5.79 33.57
CA LYS A 669 -15.67 6.27 34.50
C LYS A 669 -17.03 5.63 34.23
N LEU A 670 -17.71 5.27 35.28
CA LEU A 670 -19.01 4.62 35.26
C LEU A 670 -20.16 5.64 35.23
N ASP A 671 -21.36 5.16 34.91
CA ASP A 671 -22.64 5.85 35.00
C ASP A 671 -22.72 7.15 34.19
N LEU A 672 -22.78 6.98 32.86
CA LEU A 672 -23.01 8.08 31.95
C LEU A 672 -24.36 8.79 32.23
N ILE A 673 -24.35 10.11 32.30
CA ILE A 673 -25.58 10.93 32.39
C ILE A 673 -26.43 10.78 31.13
N SER A 674 -25.76 10.72 29.98
CA SER A 674 -26.39 10.51 28.67
C SER A 674 -25.56 9.57 27.84
N GLU A 675 -26.18 8.56 27.26
CA GLU A 675 -25.56 7.60 26.38
C GLU A 675 -25.27 8.18 24.97
N SER A 676 -25.90 9.30 24.62
CA SER A 676 -25.67 10.01 23.35
C SER A 676 -24.38 10.84 23.35
N VAL A 677 -23.79 11.10 24.52
CA VAL A 677 -22.54 11.86 24.68
C VAL A 677 -21.64 11.11 25.66
N PRO A 678 -21.07 9.96 25.24
CA PRO A 678 -20.21 9.17 26.10
C PRO A 678 -18.85 9.85 26.29
N SER A 679 -18.67 10.50 27.43
CA SER A 679 -17.41 11.13 27.81
C SER A 679 -17.13 11.01 29.29
N ILE A 680 -15.87 11.00 29.71
CA ILE A 680 -15.48 10.92 31.12
C ILE A 680 -16.11 12.04 31.95
N ASN A 681 -16.23 13.25 31.38
CA ASN A 681 -16.82 14.40 32.07
C ASN A 681 -18.36 14.30 32.19
N ALA A 682 -19.01 13.53 31.32
CA ALA A 682 -20.44 13.27 31.32
C ALA A 682 -20.83 11.99 32.08
N ALA A 683 -19.96 11.48 32.93
CA ALA A 683 -20.22 10.33 33.80
C ALA A 683 -20.16 10.74 35.25
N THR A 684 -21.00 10.11 36.12
CA THR A 684 -21.20 10.49 37.54
C THR A 684 -20.66 9.44 38.51
N GLY A 685 -20.45 8.21 38.07
CA GLY A 685 -20.00 7.10 38.88
C GLY A 685 -18.51 7.15 39.22
N GLU A 686 -17.98 6.01 39.63
CA GLU A 686 -16.60 5.85 40.05
C GLU A 686 -15.61 6.03 38.85
N SER A 687 -14.54 6.76 39.14
CA SER A 687 -13.42 6.95 38.19
C SER A 687 -12.28 6.00 38.51
N THR A 688 -11.73 5.37 37.49
CA THR A 688 -10.61 4.44 37.64
C THR A 688 -9.49 4.82 36.68
N ILE A 689 -8.24 4.76 37.14
CA ILE A 689 -7.07 4.77 36.27
C ILE A 689 -6.75 3.31 35.95
N ASP A 690 -7.15 2.84 34.77
CA ASP A 690 -7.00 1.45 34.39
C ASP A 690 -5.54 1.08 34.07
N LYS A 691 -4.81 2.01 33.44
CA LYS A 691 -3.41 1.83 33.09
C LYS A 691 -2.64 3.15 33.26
N SER A 692 -1.46 3.07 33.85
CA SER A 692 -0.48 4.16 33.89
C SER A 692 0.91 3.56 33.87
N LYS A 693 1.59 3.62 32.72
CA LYS A 693 2.89 2.96 32.56
C LYS A 693 3.85 3.84 31.77
N LEU A 694 5.08 3.87 32.23
CA LEU A 694 6.23 4.50 31.60
C LEU A 694 7.33 3.47 31.47
N THR A 695 7.84 3.24 30.29
CA THR A 695 9.01 2.39 30.06
C THR A 695 9.98 3.06 29.11
N HIS A 696 11.25 2.75 29.29
CA HIS A 696 12.28 3.15 28.35
C HIS A 696 13.38 2.08 28.31
N TRP A 697 14.05 2.03 27.19
CA TRP A 697 15.27 1.25 27.04
C TRP A 697 16.21 1.99 26.09
N ALA A 698 17.49 1.74 26.20
CA ALA A 698 18.51 2.27 25.33
C ALA A 698 19.58 1.21 25.10
N THR A 699 20.14 1.19 23.88
CA THR A 699 21.28 0.35 23.53
C THR A 699 22.31 1.17 22.77
N ALA A 700 23.57 0.79 22.94
CA ALA A 700 24.66 1.33 22.13
C ALA A 700 25.68 0.21 21.87
N GLY A 701 26.25 0.19 20.67
CA GLY A 701 27.19 -0.86 20.30
C GLY A 701 28.08 -0.49 19.13
N PHE A 702 29.25 -1.12 19.11
CA PHE A 702 30.11 -1.12 17.93
C PHE A 702 29.87 -2.38 17.14
N PHE A 703 29.98 -2.27 15.82
CA PHE A 703 29.90 -3.40 14.91
C PHE A 703 30.95 -3.32 13.82
N GLY A 704 31.32 -4.46 13.27
CA GLY A 704 32.24 -4.54 12.16
C GLY A 704 32.00 -5.74 11.30
N ARG A 705 32.31 -5.63 10.02
CA ARG A 705 32.22 -6.72 9.06
C ARG A 705 33.40 -6.69 8.10
N LEU A 706 33.98 -7.83 7.85
CA LEU A 706 35.01 -8.02 6.86
C LEU A 706 34.51 -9.05 5.84
N ASN A 707 34.48 -8.67 4.58
CA ASN A 707 34.18 -9.55 3.48
C ASN A 707 35.42 -9.64 2.59
N TYR A 708 35.81 -10.85 2.25
CA TYR A 708 36.88 -11.12 1.34
C TYR A 708 36.42 -12.16 0.32
N ASP A 709 36.69 -11.93 -0.95
CA ASP A 709 36.48 -12.93 -1.98
C ASP A 709 37.69 -13.02 -2.91
N TYR A 710 37.89 -14.20 -3.46
CA TYR A 710 38.95 -14.47 -4.45
C TYR A 710 38.31 -14.83 -5.78
N LYS A 711 38.55 -13.97 -6.80
CA LYS A 711 38.06 -14.13 -8.18
C LYS A 711 36.53 -14.27 -8.27
N GLU A 712 35.78 -13.68 -7.33
CA GLU A 712 34.32 -13.80 -7.21
C GLU A 712 33.82 -15.27 -7.14
N ARG A 713 34.71 -16.23 -6.76
CA ARG A 713 34.41 -17.67 -6.70
C ARG A 713 34.52 -18.26 -5.29
N TYR A 714 35.45 -17.74 -4.50
CA TYR A 714 35.73 -18.25 -3.13
C TYR A 714 35.56 -17.10 -2.16
N LEU A 715 34.69 -17.32 -1.19
CA LEU A 715 34.34 -16.35 -0.14
C LEU A 715 35.07 -16.72 1.16
#